data_de273e2054057b3bc9e776e05105148b
#
_entry.id   de273e2054057b3bc9e776e05105148b
#
_cell.length_a   1.000
_cell.length_b   1.000
_cell.length_c   1.000
_cell.angle_alpha   90.00
_cell.angle_beta   90.00
_cell.angle_gamma   90.00
#
_symmetry.space_group_name_H-M   'P 1'
#
loop_
_entity.id
_entity.type
_entity.pdbx_description
1 polymer ?
#
loop_
_entity_poly.entity_id
_entity_poly.type
_entity_poly.pdbx_seq_one_letter_code
_entity_poly.pdbx_strand_id
1 'polypeptide(L)'
;MRYITNFNSDWEFSLHSDDNWEKVTLPHTWNNLDGQDGGNDYYRGKCTYRKTILKKDLPLGEEHYLEINGANLSSVVYLNGEKLKSHDGGYSTYRVRLKDLRDENILEVTVDNSPSDRVYPQTADFTFYGGLYRDVRLISLPSSHFSLENLGTPGIKATPDVKGTLDVEVEVDGDYDSILYTLLDREGKVVTEENSRETKVTLSVPSPHLWNGRKDPYLYYIKAELLKGEERLDEVGSEIGFRSFRIDPERGFILNGEEYPLRGVSRHQDRKDKGNAISKEDHEEDMALIMEVGANTIRLAHYQHDQYFYHLCDKNGIVVWAEIPYISQHMSQGRENTISQMKELITQNYNHPSIVVWGLSNEITMGNPKDPDMLENHRILNDLCHTMDKTRLTTSAMLTVCGIDEEIVHISDVVSYNHYFGWYGGEVSMNGPWFDAFHKKYPNKPIGCSEYGCEALNWHTSRPMQGDYTEEYQAYYHEEMIKQFFSRKYLWATHVWNMFDFGADARAEGGENGQNHKGLVTIDRKYKKDAFYAYKAWLSEEKFIHIASKRYVDRTEDITNVTVYSNLPEITLFLNGEKFETKTAEDHFFKFQVPNKGRTIIEAVYGDYRDKSEINKVDVFNESYRLKEKGAVLNWFDITEREGYCSLNSKISDILGTMRGKIILCLLLMKKTKGMKKKGEGNKSSMVNKDTMAMIGSFTILRITSMVSMLGIEFTKEELLNLNKKLNRIKIKTK
;
A
#
# COMPACT_ATOMS: atom_id res chain seq x y z
N MET A 1 23.03 -32.12 2.73
CA MET A 1 21.84 -31.66 1.96
C MET A 1 20.95 -30.82 2.86
N ARG A 2 20.47 -29.67 2.37
CA ARG A 2 19.55 -28.77 3.07
C ARG A 2 18.14 -29.34 3.18
N TYR A 3 17.55 -29.33 4.36
CA TYR A 3 16.16 -29.68 4.60
C TYR A 3 15.43 -28.48 5.18
N ILE A 4 14.36 -28.06 4.53
CA ILE A 4 13.48 -26.95 4.96
C ILE A 4 12.13 -27.53 5.35
N THR A 5 11.76 -27.37 6.60
CA THR A 5 10.49 -27.91 7.15
C THR A 5 9.61 -26.75 7.60
N ASN A 6 8.33 -26.83 7.24
CA ASN A 6 7.30 -25.93 7.80
C ASN A 6 7.25 -26.14 9.33
N PHE A 7 7.26 -25.05 10.09
CA PHE A 7 7.32 -25.09 11.55
C PHE A 7 6.18 -24.31 12.21
N ASN A 8 5.07 -24.15 11.49
CA ASN A 8 3.93 -23.30 11.87
C ASN A 8 2.98 -23.93 12.88
N SER A 9 2.91 -25.27 12.98
CA SER A 9 1.97 -25.96 13.87
C SER A 9 2.44 -26.04 15.32
N ASP A 10 1.52 -26.35 16.23
CA ASP A 10 1.79 -26.72 17.62
C ASP A 10 2.58 -25.67 18.43
N TRP A 11 2.30 -24.40 18.23
CA TRP A 11 2.76 -23.32 19.09
C TRP A 11 1.77 -23.08 20.22
N GLU A 12 2.31 -22.63 21.36
CA GLU A 12 1.54 -22.09 22.47
C GLU A 12 1.81 -20.58 22.52
N PHE A 13 0.76 -19.79 22.76
CA PHE A 13 0.81 -18.34 22.82
C PHE A 13 0.31 -17.84 24.17
N SER A 14 0.97 -16.82 24.73
CA SER A 14 0.53 -16.10 25.93
C SER A 14 0.61 -14.59 25.70
N LEU A 15 -0.51 -13.91 25.92
CA LEU A 15 -0.64 -12.46 25.74
C LEU A 15 0.16 -11.67 26.78
N HIS A 16 0.19 -12.13 28.02
CA HIS A 16 0.81 -11.40 29.14
C HIS A 16 2.02 -12.12 29.74
N SER A 17 2.52 -13.16 29.08
CA SER A 17 3.61 -14.02 29.62
C SER A 17 3.29 -14.60 31.00
N ASP A 18 2.01 -14.78 31.29
CA ASP A 18 1.47 -15.47 32.46
C ASP A 18 1.28 -16.96 32.16
N ASP A 19 0.74 -17.71 33.10
CA ASP A 19 0.51 -19.17 32.95
C ASP A 19 -0.69 -19.51 32.05
N ASN A 20 -1.30 -18.53 31.40
CA ASN A 20 -2.43 -18.72 30.49
C ASN A 20 -1.97 -18.90 29.06
N TRP A 21 -1.84 -20.15 28.61
CA TRP A 21 -1.34 -20.49 27.27
C TRP A 21 -2.48 -21.05 26.42
N GLU A 22 -2.57 -20.56 25.18
CA GLU A 22 -3.47 -21.09 24.16
C GLU A 22 -2.68 -21.69 22.99
N LYS A 23 -3.23 -22.74 22.35
CA LYS A 23 -2.64 -23.34 21.17
C LYS A 23 -2.93 -22.51 19.94
N VAL A 24 -1.90 -22.18 19.18
CA VAL A 24 -2.00 -21.42 17.94
C VAL A 24 -1.24 -22.10 16.81
N THR A 25 -1.66 -21.81 15.60
CA THR A 25 -0.95 -22.14 14.36
C THR A 25 -0.53 -20.85 13.66
N LEU A 26 0.70 -20.78 13.20
CA LEU A 26 1.21 -19.64 12.46
C LEU A 26 0.78 -19.70 10.98
N PRO A 27 0.63 -18.58 10.31
CA PRO A 27 0.78 -17.19 10.78
C PRO A 27 -0.26 -16.80 11.83
N HIS A 28 0.14 -16.01 12.84
CA HIS A 28 -0.72 -15.57 13.93
C HIS A 28 -0.45 -14.12 14.32
N THR A 29 -1.51 -13.35 14.54
CA THR A 29 -1.49 -12.03 15.18
C THR A 29 -2.54 -11.97 16.27
N TRP A 30 -2.23 -11.34 17.38
CA TRP A 30 -3.22 -11.09 18.45
C TRP A 30 -4.12 -9.88 18.18
N ASN A 31 -3.82 -9.10 17.11
CA ASN A 31 -4.58 -7.90 16.77
C ASN A 31 -5.51 -8.10 15.56
N ASN A 32 -5.88 -9.32 15.24
CA ASN A 32 -6.71 -9.60 14.06
C ASN A 32 -8.12 -8.97 14.12
N LEU A 33 -8.66 -8.78 15.31
CA LEU A 33 -9.98 -8.17 15.53
C LEU A 33 -9.86 -6.74 16.08
N ASP A 34 -9.22 -6.59 17.26
CA ASP A 34 -9.06 -5.29 17.94
C ASP A 34 -8.26 -4.25 17.13
N GLY A 35 -7.47 -4.67 16.17
CA GLY A 35 -6.73 -3.79 15.27
C GLY A 35 -7.53 -3.28 14.08
N GLN A 36 -8.83 -3.61 13.98
CA GLN A 36 -9.71 -3.27 12.85
C GLN A 36 -11.10 -2.78 13.27
N ASP A 37 -11.39 -2.66 14.57
CA ASP A 37 -12.71 -2.30 15.10
C ASP A 37 -12.82 -0.83 15.53
N GLY A 38 -11.71 -0.11 15.54
CA GLY A 38 -11.62 1.31 15.87
C GLY A 38 -11.45 1.55 17.36
N GLY A 39 -11.18 2.80 17.71
CA GLY A 39 -10.96 3.18 19.10
C GLY A 39 -9.52 3.61 19.36
N ASN A 40 -8.58 3.20 18.53
CA ASN A 40 -7.14 3.42 18.71
C ASN A 40 -6.64 2.82 20.04
N ASP A 41 -7.18 1.68 20.40
CA ASP A 41 -6.96 1.03 21.70
C ASP A 41 -6.54 -0.44 21.59
N TYR A 42 -6.22 -0.94 20.39
CA TYR A 42 -5.71 -2.29 20.19
C TYR A 42 -4.47 -2.58 21.05
N TYR A 43 -4.37 -3.81 21.53
CA TYR A 43 -3.31 -4.19 22.45
C TYR A 43 -1.93 -4.07 21.79
N ARG A 44 -1.07 -3.22 22.36
CA ARG A 44 0.34 -3.10 22.02
C ARG A 44 1.20 -3.45 23.23
N GLY A 45 1.91 -4.56 23.14
CA GLY A 45 2.69 -5.09 24.25
C GLY A 45 3.57 -6.26 23.87
N LYS A 46 4.26 -6.79 24.87
CA LYS A 46 5.13 -7.95 24.74
C LYS A 46 4.35 -9.24 24.97
N CYS A 47 4.35 -10.12 23.99
CA CYS A 47 3.72 -11.44 24.03
C CYS A 47 4.75 -12.54 23.82
N THR A 48 4.41 -13.79 24.17
CA THR A 48 5.34 -14.92 24.06
C THR A 48 4.71 -16.08 23.30
N TYR A 49 5.47 -16.61 22.35
CA TYR A 49 5.21 -17.86 21.67
C TYR A 49 6.17 -18.93 22.21
N ARG A 50 5.67 -20.14 22.44
CA ARG A 50 6.47 -21.26 22.94
C ARG A 50 6.21 -22.53 22.15
N LYS A 51 7.27 -23.32 21.93
CA LYS A 51 7.17 -24.63 21.28
C LYS A 51 8.19 -25.60 21.86
N THR A 52 7.77 -26.84 22.13
CA THR A 52 8.67 -27.93 22.50
C THR A 52 9.28 -28.56 21.26
N ILE A 53 10.59 -28.73 21.25
CA ILE A 53 11.36 -29.37 20.18
C ILE A 53 12.03 -30.62 20.73
N LEU A 54 11.72 -31.79 20.17
CA LEU A 54 12.43 -33.03 20.47
C LEU A 54 13.56 -33.23 19.45
N LYS A 55 14.79 -33.42 19.92
CA LYS A 55 15.96 -33.59 19.04
C LYS A 55 15.81 -34.74 18.05
N LYS A 56 15.14 -35.80 18.44
CA LYS A 56 14.86 -36.98 17.59
C LYS A 56 13.94 -36.68 16.39
N ASP A 57 13.15 -35.61 16.47
CA ASP A 57 12.17 -35.22 15.45
C ASP A 57 12.76 -34.16 14.47
N LEU A 58 13.98 -33.69 14.73
CA LEU A 58 14.65 -32.78 13.82
C LEU A 58 15.07 -33.50 12.54
N PRO A 59 14.96 -32.84 11.36
CA PRO A 59 15.51 -33.37 10.12
C PRO A 59 17.01 -33.62 10.24
N LEU A 60 17.53 -34.52 9.40
CA LEU A 60 18.95 -34.81 9.34
C LEU A 60 19.76 -33.55 9.06
N GLY A 61 20.81 -33.30 9.83
CA GLY A 61 21.68 -32.16 9.71
C GLY A 61 22.62 -32.02 10.93
N GLU A 62 23.74 -31.35 10.73
CA GLU A 62 24.69 -31.04 11.79
C GLU A 62 24.36 -29.67 12.42
N GLU A 63 23.72 -28.80 11.63
CA GLU A 63 23.30 -27.46 12.03
C GLU A 63 21.82 -27.26 11.80
N HIS A 64 21.20 -26.54 12.72
CA HIS A 64 19.78 -26.24 12.66
C HIS A 64 19.55 -24.75 12.86
N TYR A 65 18.71 -24.17 11.98
CA TYR A 65 18.34 -22.76 12.03
C TYR A 65 16.83 -22.62 12.09
N LEU A 66 16.38 -21.75 12.97
CA LEU A 66 15.00 -21.22 12.95
C LEU A 66 14.97 -20.02 11.99
N GLU A 67 14.14 -20.09 10.97
CA GLU A 67 13.85 -18.97 10.07
C GLU A 67 12.51 -18.36 10.43
N ILE A 68 12.48 -17.06 10.71
CA ILE A 68 11.27 -16.28 11.02
C ILE A 68 11.10 -15.26 9.91
N ASN A 69 10.00 -15.35 9.15
CA ASN A 69 9.76 -14.49 7.99
C ASN A 69 9.10 -13.14 8.34
N GLY A 70 8.68 -12.97 9.59
CA GLY A 70 8.15 -11.71 10.11
C GLY A 70 7.68 -11.82 11.54
N ALA A 71 8.15 -10.91 12.39
CA ALA A 71 7.79 -10.83 13.82
C ALA A 71 7.71 -9.36 14.24
N ASN A 72 6.53 -8.80 14.33
CA ASN A 72 6.35 -7.34 14.45
C ASN A 72 6.12 -6.89 15.89
N LEU A 73 6.86 -5.87 16.38
CA LEU A 73 7.90 -5.01 15.77
C LEU A 73 9.32 -5.47 16.11
N SER A 74 9.54 -5.91 17.36
CA SER A 74 10.80 -6.42 17.87
C SER A 74 10.60 -7.82 18.40
N SER A 75 11.63 -8.65 18.31
CA SER A 75 11.56 -10.02 18.78
C SER A 75 12.85 -10.49 19.43
N VAL A 76 12.74 -11.45 20.34
CA VAL A 76 13.87 -12.12 20.98
C VAL A 76 13.58 -13.63 20.99
N VAL A 77 14.56 -14.40 20.51
CA VAL A 77 14.49 -15.87 20.49
C VAL A 77 15.33 -16.44 21.64
N TYR A 78 14.73 -17.36 22.39
CA TYR A 78 15.36 -18.09 23.47
C TYR A 78 15.28 -19.59 23.21
N LEU A 79 16.30 -20.32 23.62
CA LEU A 79 16.30 -21.78 23.64
C LEU A 79 16.69 -22.25 25.04
N ASN A 80 15.83 -23.04 25.68
CA ASN A 80 16.03 -23.52 27.06
C ASN A 80 16.32 -22.39 28.07
N GLY A 81 15.71 -21.21 27.87
CA GLY A 81 15.90 -20.02 28.69
C GLY A 81 17.15 -19.17 28.32
N GLU A 82 18.00 -19.63 27.42
CA GLU A 82 19.16 -18.87 26.93
C GLU A 82 18.78 -18.01 25.72
N LYS A 83 19.14 -16.71 25.76
CA LYS A 83 18.92 -15.80 24.67
C LYS A 83 19.85 -16.10 23.49
N LEU A 84 19.29 -16.41 22.32
CA LEU A 84 20.04 -16.67 21.10
C LEU A 84 20.21 -15.43 20.24
N LYS A 85 19.11 -14.69 19.95
CA LYS A 85 19.11 -13.54 19.04
C LYS A 85 18.00 -12.56 19.38
N SER A 86 18.23 -11.28 19.10
CA SER A 86 17.17 -10.26 19.02
C SER A 86 17.15 -9.65 17.64
N HIS A 87 15.96 -9.21 17.20
CA HIS A 87 15.76 -8.57 15.92
C HIS A 87 14.78 -7.41 16.08
N ASP A 88 15.14 -6.23 15.52
CA ASP A 88 14.36 -5.01 15.50
C ASP A 88 13.99 -4.66 14.06
N GLY A 89 12.70 -4.64 13.78
CA GLY A 89 12.12 -4.49 12.44
C GLY A 89 11.24 -5.70 12.12
N GLY A 90 9.93 -5.46 12.03
CA GLY A 90 8.94 -6.53 12.02
C GLY A 90 8.70 -7.20 10.68
N TYR A 91 9.33 -6.72 9.58
CA TYR A 91 8.86 -7.02 8.22
C TYR A 91 9.84 -7.82 7.37
N SER A 92 11.05 -8.06 7.87
CA SER A 92 12.09 -8.82 7.18
C SER A 92 12.28 -10.22 7.76
N THR A 93 12.86 -11.10 6.95
CA THR A 93 13.27 -12.44 7.37
C THR A 93 14.56 -12.39 8.17
N TYR A 94 14.62 -13.14 9.27
CA TYR A 94 15.85 -13.37 9.98
C TYR A 94 15.98 -14.83 10.43
N ARG A 95 17.23 -15.26 10.65
CA ARG A 95 17.53 -16.64 11.05
C ARG A 95 18.30 -16.69 12.35
N VAL A 96 18.07 -17.76 13.10
CA VAL A 96 18.68 -18.01 14.40
C VAL A 96 19.22 -19.43 14.44
N ARG A 97 20.52 -19.58 14.63
CA ARG A 97 21.14 -20.89 14.80
C ARG A 97 20.75 -21.47 16.16
N LEU A 98 20.19 -22.69 16.17
CA LEU A 98 19.85 -23.43 17.36
C LEU A 98 21.10 -24.21 17.85
N LYS A 99 21.67 -23.76 18.95
CA LYS A 99 22.91 -24.34 19.52
C LYS A 99 22.57 -25.18 20.76
N ASP A 100 23.45 -26.08 21.11
CA ASP A 100 23.41 -26.87 22.38
C ASP A 100 22.10 -27.61 22.61
N LEU A 101 21.56 -28.23 21.54
CA LEU A 101 20.30 -28.96 21.56
C LEU A 101 20.37 -30.19 22.49
N ARG A 102 19.45 -30.24 23.44
CA ARG A 102 19.15 -31.34 24.35
C ARG A 102 18.18 -32.32 23.70
N ASP A 103 17.90 -33.42 24.34
CA ASP A 103 16.88 -34.38 23.86
C ASP A 103 15.49 -33.72 23.75
N GLU A 104 15.15 -32.87 24.73
CA GLU A 104 13.97 -32.02 24.73
C GLU A 104 14.36 -30.56 24.96
N ASN A 105 13.80 -29.67 24.16
CA ASN A 105 14.12 -28.25 24.18
C ASN A 105 12.87 -27.40 24.22
N ILE A 106 12.90 -26.32 24.95
CA ILE A 106 11.88 -25.29 24.95
C ILE A 106 12.38 -24.09 24.11
N LEU A 107 11.74 -23.88 22.99
CA LEU A 107 11.93 -22.70 22.15
C LEU A 107 10.91 -21.64 22.53
N GLU A 108 11.36 -20.43 22.83
CA GLU A 108 10.47 -19.29 23.10
C GLU A 108 10.84 -18.11 22.18
N VAL A 109 9.82 -17.46 21.64
CA VAL A 109 9.96 -16.23 20.85
C VAL A 109 9.09 -15.16 21.49
N THR A 110 9.71 -14.17 22.11
CA THR A 110 8.96 -12.99 22.56
C THR A 110 8.86 -11.99 21.41
N VAL A 111 7.65 -11.46 21.19
CA VAL A 111 7.35 -10.46 20.19
C VAL A 111 6.73 -9.25 20.86
N ASP A 112 7.16 -8.06 20.51
CA ASP A 112 6.78 -6.81 21.16
C ASP A 112 6.44 -5.74 20.14
N ASN A 113 5.17 -5.29 20.09
CA ASN A 113 4.72 -4.16 19.27
C ASN A 113 4.43 -2.89 20.07
N SER A 114 4.98 -2.80 21.30
CA SER A 114 4.88 -1.61 22.14
C SER A 114 5.44 -0.36 21.46
N PRO A 115 4.98 0.84 21.82
CA PRO A 115 5.60 2.10 21.38
C PRO A 115 7.10 2.12 21.65
N SER A 116 7.87 2.58 20.67
CA SER A 116 9.34 2.64 20.69
C SER A 116 9.81 4.00 20.15
N ASP A 117 10.96 4.49 20.62
CA ASP A 117 11.63 5.67 20.10
C ASP A 117 12.72 5.38 19.06
N ARG A 118 12.96 4.09 18.76
CA ARG A 118 14.05 3.62 17.91
C ARG A 118 13.66 2.60 16.82
N VAL A 119 12.49 2.00 16.85
CA VAL A 119 12.05 0.99 15.86
C VAL A 119 10.86 1.51 15.08
N TYR A 120 10.96 1.55 13.77
CA TYR A 120 9.90 1.96 12.85
C TYR A 120 8.97 0.80 12.48
N PRO A 121 7.65 1.09 12.21
CA PRO A 121 6.96 2.38 12.32
C PRO A 121 6.39 2.66 13.71
N GLN A 122 6.08 3.94 14.03
CA GLN A 122 5.45 4.31 15.29
C GLN A 122 4.21 5.19 15.13
N THR A 123 4.16 5.96 14.06
CA THR A 123 3.02 6.83 13.73
C THR A 123 2.71 6.66 12.25
N ALA A 124 1.54 6.17 11.93
CA ALA A 124 1.07 6.01 10.55
C ALA A 124 -0.45 5.75 10.53
N ASP A 125 -1.03 5.78 9.34
CA ASP A 125 -2.44 5.57 9.10
C ASP A 125 -2.76 4.10 8.78
N PHE A 126 -2.22 3.18 9.59
CA PHE A 126 -2.53 1.75 9.54
C PHE A 126 -2.22 1.07 10.89
N THR A 127 -2.81 -0.07 11.15
CA THR A 127 -2.61 -0.83 12.40
C THR A 127 -1.26 -1.53 12.42
N PHE A 128 -0.53 -1.42 13.53
CA PHE A 128 0.75 -2.11 13.76
C PHE A 128 0.50 -3.46 14.42
N TYR A 129 0.00 -4.41 13.63
CA TYR A 129 -0.32 -5.76 14.11
C TYR A 129 0.89 -6.45 14.71
N GLY A 130 0.77 -6.98 15.92
CA GLY A 130 1.83 -7.77 16.57
C GLY A 130 1.73 -9.25 16.19
N GLY A 131 2.81 -10.01 16.41
CA GLY A 131 2.81 -11.46 16.28
C GLY A 131 3.87 -12.05 15.36
N LEU A 132 3.92 -13.40 15.35
CA LEU A 132 4.58 -14.20 14.33
C LEU A 132 3.61 -14.35 13.14
N TYR A 133 3.50 -13.31 12.34
CA TYR A 133 2.44 -13.14 11.36
C TYR A 133 2.79 -13.63 9.95
N ARG A 134 3.95 -14.29 9.80
CA ARG A 134 4.39 -14.99 8.60
C ARG A 134 4.92 -16.37 8.97
N ASP A 135 5.21 -17.18 7.96
CA ASP A 135 5.73 -18.53 8.15
C ASP A 135 6.99 -18.55 9.03
N VAL A 136 7.08 -19.57 9.86
CA VAL A 136 8.28 -19.98 10.55
C VAL A 136 8.73 -21.32 9.98
N ARG A 137 10.05 -21.48 9.71
CA ARG A 137 10.62 -22.69 9.14
C ARG A 137 11.80 -23.15 9.96
N LEU A 138 12.01 -24.45 9.96
CA LEU A 138 13.23 -25.09 10.47
C LEU A 138 14.09 -25.49 9.29
N ILE A 139 15.36 -25.03 9.27
CA ILE A 139 16.35 -25.38 8.24
C ILE A 139 17.43 -26.24 8.89
N SER A 140 17.64 -27.44 8.36
CA SER A 140 18.70 -28.36 8.80
C SER A 140 19.72 -28.56 7.71
N LEU A 141 21.02 -28.47 8.04
CA LEU A 141 22.12 -28.34 7.11
C LEU A 141 23.32 -29.21 7.55
N PRO A 142 24.18 -29.65 6.61
CA PRO A 142 25.53 -30.13 6.97
C PRO A 142 26.38 -28.94 7.48
N SER A 143 27.56 -29.27 8.04
CA SER A 143 28.52 -28.27 8.53
C SER A 143 29.11 -27.38 7.40
N SER A 144 29.16 -27.90 6.19
CA SER A 144 29.49 -27.09 5.00
C SER A 144 28.25 -26.78 4.20
N HIS A 145 27.93 -25.50 4.07
CA HIS A 145 26.68 -25.04 3.43
C HIS A 145 26.82 -23.60 2.93
N PHE A 146 25.86 -23.16 2.09
CA PHE A 146 25.73 -21.74 1.75
C PHE A 146 25.24 -20.96 2.95
N SER A 147 25.90 -19.82 3.24
CA SER A 147 25.67 -19.03 4.44
C SER A 147 24.21 -18.55 4.58
N LEU A 148 23.71 -18.61 5.82
CA LEU A 148 22.35 -18.19 6.17
C LEU A 148 22.30 -16.96 7.08
N GLU A 149 23.44 -16.55 7.65
CA GLU A 149 23.45 -15.56 8.74
C GLU A 149 23.43 -14.11 8.23
N ASN A 150 23.77 -13.87 6.97
CA ASN A 150 23.87 -12.52 6.40
C ASN A 150 22.47 -11.95 6.06
N LEU A 151 21.91 -11.11 6.95
CA LEU A 151 20.71 -10.28 6.72
C LEU A 151 19.49 -11.03 6.12
N GLY A 152 19.34 -12.32 6.42
CA GLY A 152 18.24 -13.12 5.85
C GLY A 152 18.39 -13.44 4.36
N THR A 153 19.61 -13.41 3.83
CA THR A 153 19.94 -13.66 2.40
C THR A 153 19.28 -14.92 1.84
N PRO A 154 18.87 -14.96 0.56
CA PRO A 154 18.47 -16.21 -0.11
C PRO A 154 19.65 -17.17 -0.36
N GLY A 155 20.91 -16.78 -0.03
CA GLY A 155 22.12 -17.58 -0.20
C GLY A 155 22.80 -17.40 -1.56
N ILE A 156 22.17 -16.75 -2.50
CA ILE A 156 22.66 -16.46 -3.84
C ILE A 156 22.25 -15.06 -4.26
N LYS A 157 23.20 -14.30 -4.80
CA LYS A 157 22.97 -12.98 -5.40
C LYS A 157 23.28 -13.06 -6.88
N ALA A 158 22.33 -12.67 -7.73
CA ALA A 158 22.45 -12.75 -9.17
C ALA A 158 22.15 -11.39 -9.83
N THR A 159 23.07 -10.94 -10.69
CA THR A 159 22.96 -9.64 -11.38
C THR A 159 22.98 -9.89 -12.90
N PRO A 160 21.80 -10.02 -13.53
CA PRO A 160 21.66 -10.20 -14.96
C PRO A 160 21.88 -8.88 -15.74
N ASP A 161 22.63 -8.94 -16.84
CA ASP A 161 22.79 -7.84 -17.80
C ASP A 161 22.21 -8.27 -19.17
N VAL A 162 21.35 -7.43 -19.75
CA VAL A 162 20.75 -7.65 -21.08
C VAL A 162 21.78 -7.83 -22.21
N LYS A 163 23.02 -7.47 -21.98
CA LYS A 163 24.14 -7.73 -22.93
C LYS A 163 24.59 -9.17 -22.95
N GLY A 164 24.03 -10.04 -22.12
CA GLY A 164 24.28 -11.47 -22.13
C GLY A 164 25.29 -11.94 -21.08
N THR A 165 25.36 -11.28 -19.95
CA THR A 165 26.14 -11.74 -18.79
C THR A 165 25.26 -11.88 -17.54
N LEU A 166 25.63 -12.80 -16.66
CA LEU A 166 25.02 -13.02 -15.37
C LEU A 166 26.11 -13.15 -14.31
N ASP A 167 26.29 -12.12 -13.50
CA ASP A 167 27.17 -12.19 -12.35
C ASP A 167 26.46 -12.89 -11.20
N VAL A 168 27.09 -13.91 -10.63
CA VAL A 168 26.56 -14.70 -9.51
C VAL A 168 27.53 -14.66 -8.35
N GLU A 169 27.02 -14.36 -7.16
CA GLU A 169 27.79 -14.34 -5.92
C GLU A 169 27.10 -15.23 -4.88
N VAL A 170 27.88 -16.02 -4.15
CA VAL A 170 27.44 -16.83 -3.00
C VAL A 170 28.40 -16.66 -1.83
N GLU A 171 27.94 -16.96 -0.63
CA GLU A 171 28.79 -17.06 0.57
C GLU A 171 28.70 -18.48 1.10
N VAL A 172 29.83 -19.06 1.51
CA VAL A 172 29.93 -20.47 1.95
C VAL A 172 30.56 -20.54 3.32
N ASP A 173 29.94 -21.32 4.20
CA ASP A 173 30.50 -21.74 5.49
C ASP A 173 31.03 -23.18 5.38
N GLY A 174 32.23 -23.46 5.92
CA GLY A 174 32.85 -24.79 5.92
C GLY A 174 33.70 -25.10 4.69
N ASP A 175 34.09 -26.37 4.57
CA ASP A 175 35.01 -26.85 3.54
C ASP A 175 34.27 -27.46 2.34
N TYR A 176 34.71 -27.11 1.13
CA TYR A 176 34.18 -27.63 -0.13
C TYR A 176 35.26 -27.71 -1.21
N ASP A 177 35.01 -28.48 -2.27
CA ASP A 177 35.93 -28.61 -3.38
C ASP A 177 35.55 -27.68 -4.55
N SER A 178 34.26 -27.59 -4.89
CA SER A 178 33.79 -26.73 -5.96
C SER A 178 32.29 -26.36 -5.79
N ILE A 179 31.85 -25.40 -6.58
CA ILE A 179 30.46 -24.95 -6.71
C ILE A 179 30.05 -25.11 -8.17
N LEU A 180 28.98 -25.85 -8.43
CA LEU A 180 28.38 -25.94 -9.73
C LEU A 180 27.28 -24.89 -9.85
N TYR A 181 27.51 -23.88 -10.68
CA TYR A 181 26.53 -22.87 -11.04
C TYR A 181 25.78 -23.31 -12.30
N THR A 182 24.45 -23.37 -12.25
CA THR A 182 23.64 -23.78 -13.38
C THR A 182 22.50 -22.80 -13.60
N LEU A 183 22.42 -22.21 -14.79
CA LEU A 183 21.27 -21.43 -15.22
C LEU A 183 20.32 -22.29 -16.02
N LEU A 184 19.06 -22.35 -15.60
CA LEU A 184 17.98 -23.05 -16.26
C LEU A 184 17.01 -22.06 -16.92
N ASP A 185 16.48 -22.43 -18.08
CA ASP A 185 15.37 -21.72 -18.69
C ASP A 185 14.03 -22.08 -18.00
N ARG A 186 12.94 -21.49 -18.48
CA ARG A 186 11.59 -21.67 -17.93
C ARG A 186 11.11 -23.13 -17.98
N GLU A 187 11.60 -23.90 -18.95
CA GLU A 187 11.30 -25.31 -19.13
C GLU A 187 12.22 -26.24 -18.31
N GLY A 188 13.19 -25.68 -17.57
CA GLY A 188 14.14 -26.42 -16.76
C GLY A 188 15.34 -26.96 -17.56
N LYS A 189 15.56 -26.51 -18.79
CA LYS A 189 16.73 -26.89 -19.61
C LYS A 189 17.92 -26.03 -19.24
N VAL A 190 19.10 -26.65 -19.19
CA VAL A 190 20.38 -25.95 -18.94
C VAL A 190 20.67 -24.98 -20.09
N VAL A 191 20.81 -23.70 -19.73
CA VAL A 191 21.23 -22.62 -20.64
C VAL A 191 22.76 -22.49 -20.63
N THR A 192 23.33 -22.49 -19.43
CA THR A 192 24.78 -22.45 -19.22
C THR A 192 25.11 -23.02 -17.85
N GLU A 193 26.30 -23.56 -17.70
CA GLU A 193 26.80 -24.05 -16.42
C GLU A 193 28.30 -23.75 -16.28
N GLU A 194 28.77 -23.60 -15.05
CA GLU A 194 30.16 -23.41 -14.69
C GLU A 194 30.47 -24.11 -13.37
N ASN A 195 31.52 -24.93 -13.35
CA ASN A 195 32.01 -25.52 -12.12
C ASN A 195 33.30 -24.78 -11.70
N SER A 196 33.27 -24.13 -10.58
CA SER A 196 34.32 -23.26 -10.09
C SER A 196 34.53 -23.41 -8.59
N ARG A 197 35.74 -23.11 -8.12
CA ARG A 197 36.01 -22.98 -6.69
C ARG A 197 35.71 -21.57 -6.16
N GLU A 198 35.52 -20.64 -7.08
CA GLU A 198 35.27 -19.24 -6.74
C GLU A 198 33.80 -19.03 -6.31
N THR A 199 33.61 -18.20 -5.28
CA THR A 199 32.27 -17.79 -4.80
C THR A 199 31.64 -16.67 -5.64
N LYS A 200 32.37 -16.19 -6.66
CA LYS A 200 31.91 -15.20 -7.63
C LYS A 200 32.29 -15.66 -9.03
N VAL A 201 31.28 -15.76 -9.90
CA VAL A 201 31.46 -16.13 -11.31
C VAL A 201 30.62 -15.22 -12.22
N THR A 202 31.01 -15.15 -13.48
CA THR A 202 30.23 -14.45 -14.54
C THR A 202 29.86 -15.46 -15.62
N LEU A 203 28.61 -15.85 -15.70
CA LEU A 203 28.09 -16.76 -16.72
C LEU A 203 27.77 -16.01 -18.01
N SER A 204 28.05 -16.66 -19.16
CA SER A 204 27.67 -16.13 -20.47
C SER A 204 26.28 -16.63 -20.86
N VAL A 205 25.40 -15.68 -21.23
CA VAL A 205 24.00 -15.95 -21.63
C VAL A 205 23.70 -15.15 -22.91
N PRO A 206 24.24 -15.59 -24.07
CA PRO A 206 24.04 -14.84 -25.32
C PRO A 206 22.58 -14.68 -25.68
N SER A 207 22.16 -13.42 -25.95
CA SER A 207 20.78 -13.08 -26.34
C SER A 207 19.71 -13.61 -25.37
N PRO A 208 19.76 -13.21 -24.08
CA PRO A 208 18.81 -13.71 -23.10
C PRO A 208 17.36 -13.30 -23.45
N HIS A 209 16.41 -14.17 -23.12
CA HIS A 209 14.99 -13.84 -23.17
C HIS A 209 14.69 -12.84 -22.04
N LEU A 210 14.11 -11.69 -22.39
CA LEU A 210 13.95 -10.59 -21.43
C LEU A 210 12.67 -10.73 -20.61
N TRP A 211 12.75 -10.39 -19.33
CA TRP A 211 11.57 -10.12 -18.51
C TRP A 211 10.97 -8.77 -18.97
N ASN A 212 9.78 -8.82 -19.58
CA ASN A 212 9.16 -7.67 -20.24
C ASN A 212 7.82 -7.25 -19.58
N GLY A 213 7.78 -7.25 -18.25
CA GLY A 213 6.59 -6.90 -17.51
C GLY A 213 5.41 -7.82 -17.86
N ARG A 214 4.18 -7.29 -17.85
CA ARG A 214 2.96 -8.08 -18.14
C ARG A 214 2.90 -8.69 -19.54
N LYS A 215 3.66 -8.14 -20.50
CA LYS A 215 3.67 -8.65 -21.87
C LYS A 215 4.32 -10.03 -21.96
N ASP A 216 5.41 -10.21 -21.21
CA ASP A 216 6.18 -11.46 -21.18
C ASP A 216 7.06 -11.52 -19.92
N PRO A 217 6.53 -12.00 -18.79
CA PRO A 217 7.26 -12.11 -17.52
C PRO A 217 8.17 -13.34 -17.50
N TYR A 218 9.16 -13.38 -18.42
CA TYR A 218 10.05 -14.53 -18.55
C TYR A 218 11.07 -14.60 -17.42
N LEU A 219 11.12 -15.73 -16.75
CA LEU A 219 12.05 -15.99 -15.65
C LEU A 219 12.96 -17.18 -15.99
N TYR A 220 14.21 -17.04 -15.57
CA TYR A 220 15.19 -18.11 -15.49
C TYR A 220 15.31 -18.56 -14.04
N TYR A 221 15.89 -19.73 -13.82
CA TYR A 221 16.25 -20.21 -12.49
C TYR A 221 17.78 -20.41 -12.40
N ILE A 222 18.46 -19.61 -11.58
CA ILE A 222 19.88 -19.81 -11.24
C ILE A 222 19.98 -20.64 -9.98
N LYS A 223 20.81 -21.67 -10.00
CA LYS A 223 21.15 -22.45 -8.81
C LYS A 223 22.66 -22.59 -8.64
N ALA A 224 23.08 -22.75 -7.39
CA ALA A 224 24.42 -23.12 -7.02
C ALA A 224 24.38 -24.37 -6.16
N GLU A 225 25.19 -25.38 -6.50
CA GLU A 225 25.33 -26.65 -5.79
C GLU A 225 26.75 -26.73 -5.18
N LEU A 226 26.83 -26.87 -3.85
CA LEU A 226 28.08 -27.01 -3.12
C LEU A 226 28.54 -28.45 -3.15
N LEU A 227 29.75 -28.71 -3.64
CA LEU A 227 30.25 -30.06 -3.90
C LEU A 227 31.51 -30.39 -3.09
N LYS A 228 31.62 -31.64 -2.61
CA LYS A 228 32.83 -32.24 -2.06
C LYS A 228 33.09 -33.59 -2.75
N GLY A 229 34.06 -33.62 -3.67
CA GLY A 229 34.15 -34.69 -4.65
C GLY A 229 32.91 -34.78 -5.53
N GLU A 230 32.25 -35.94 -5.54
CA GLU A 230 30.96 -36.16 -6.24
C GLU A 230 29.74 -35.93 -5.33
N GLU A 231 29.93 -35.68 -4.06
CA GLU A 231 28.85 -35.47 -3.09
C GLU A 231 28.35 -34.03 -3.13
N ARG A 232 27.02 -33.86 -3.30
CA ARG A 232 26.35 -32.58 -3.13
C ARG A 232 26.05 -32.33 -1.66
N LEU A 233 26.67 -31.31 -1.08
CA LEU A 233 26.49 -30.93 0.32
C LEU A 233 25.26 -30.07 0.52
N ASP A 234 25.10 -29.00 -0.30
CA ASP A 234 24.03 -28.03 -0.19
C ASP A 234 23.65 -27.44 -1.56
N GLU A 235 22.46 -26.83 -1.63
CA GLU A 235 21.96 -26.17 -2.84
C GLU A 235 21.19 -24.90 -2.45
N VAL A 236 21.40 -23.82 -3.21
CA VAL A 236 20.59 -22.60 -3.20
C VAL A 236 20.22 -22.19 -4.62
N GLY A 237 19.11 -21.48 -4.77
CA GLY A 237 18.70 -20.98 -6.07
C GLY A 237 17.68 -19.88 -5.97
N SER A 238 17.48 -19.18 -7.09
CA SER A 238 16.55 -18.07 -7.22
C SER A 238 16.03 -17.96 -8.64
N GLU A 239 14.77 -17.57 -8.79
CA GLU A 239 14.26 -17.04 -10.06
C GLU A 239 14.89 -15.66 -10.31
N ILE A 240 15.22 -15.38 -11.58
CA ILE A 240 15.80 -14.12 -12.05
C ILE A 240 15.21 -13.73 -13.40
N GLY A 241 15.26 -12.46 -13.74
CA GLY A 241 14.85 -11.96 -15.06
C GLY A 241 15.87 -10.99 -15.64
N PHE A 242 16.21 -11.19 -16.91
CA PHE A 242 17.05 -10.23 -17.64
C PHE A 242 16.20 -9.05 -18.08
N ARG A 243 16.52 -7.86 -17.64
CA ARG A 243 15.84 -6.64 -18.05
C ARG A 243 16.75 -5.41 -17.94
N SER A 244 16.45 -4.42 -18.73
CA SER A 244 16.96 -3.05 -18.54
C SER A 244 15.79 -2.09 -18.33
N PHE A 245 16.00 -1.07 -17.53
CA PHE A 245 15.02 0.01 -17.41
C PHE A 245 15.72 1.36 -17.17
N ARG A 246 15.01 2.41 -17.43
CA ARG A 246 15.34 3.77 -17.00
C ARG A 246 14.08 4.58 -16.77
N ILE A 247 14.20 5.61 -15.95
CA ILE A 247 13.13 6.59 -15.74
C ILE A 247 13.56 7.89 -16.40
N ASP A 248 12.81 8.25 -17.43
CA ASP A 248 13.09 9.44 -18.26
C ASP A 248 12.16 10.57 -17.80
N PRO A 249 12.67 11.77 -17.52
CA PRO A 249 11.86 12.86 -16.99
C PRO A 249 10.77 13.38 -17.95
N GLU A 250 10.88 13.11 -19.27
CA GLU A 250 9.88 13.52 -20.27
C GLU A 250 8.96 12.37 -20.69
N ARG A 251 9.48 11.13 -20.69
CA ARG A 251 8.82 9.96 -21.25
C ARG A 251 8.33 8.97 -20.20
N GLY A 252 8.66 9.20 -18.91
CA GLY A 252 8.31 8.31 -17.81
C GLY A 252 9.17 7.04 -17.79
N PHE A 253 8.57 5.90 -17.43
CA PHE A 253 9.26 4.63 -17.28
C PHE A 253 9.47 3.94 -18.64
N ILE A 254 10.67 3.46 -18.87
CA ILE A 254 11.10 2.77 -20.10
C ILE A 254 11.64 1.39 -19.70
N LEU A 255 11.04 0.34 -20.23
CA LEU A 255 11.44 -1.05 -20.00
C LEU A 255 12.00 -1.63 -21.30
N ASN A 256 13.20 -2.20 -21.26
CA ASN A 256 13.87 -2.84 -22.40
C ASN A 256 13.91 -1.94 -23.66
N GLY A 257 14.04 -0.63 -23.46
CA GLY A 257 14.08 0.37 -24.53
C GLY A 257 12.73 0.92 -25.01
N GLU A 258 11.62 0.32 -24.59
CA GLU A 258 10.26 0.75 -24.94
C GLU A 258 9.59 1.56 -23.84
N GLU A 259 8.74 2.55 -24.21
CA GLU A 259 7.88 3.24 -23.26
C GLU A 259 6.92 2.23 -22.61
N TYR A 260 6.91 2.20 -21.28
CA TYR A 260 6.09 1.29 -20.50
C TYR A 260 5.42 2.08 -19.37
N PRO A 261 4.32 2.82 -19.63
CA PRO A 261 3.68 3.67 -18.65
C PRO A 261 3.22 2.85 -17.44
N LEU A 262 3.72 3.19 -16.25
CA LEU A 262 3.36 2.52 -15.01
C LEU A 262 2.06 3.09 -14.45
N ARG A 263 1.01 2.26 -14.47
CA ARG A 263 -0.34 2.56 -13.98
C ARG A 263 -0.75 1.47 -13.02
N GLY A 264 -0.89 1.79 -11.75
CA GLY A 264 -1.11 0.74 -10.78
C GLY A 264 -1.71 1.19 -9.46
N VAL A 265 -1.46 0.40 -8.45
CA VAL A 265 -2.10 0.49 -7.14
C VAL A 265 -1.07 0.38 -6.03
N SER A 266 -1.45 0.79 -4.81
CA SER A 266 -0.72 0.46 -3.59
C SER A 266 -1.42 -0.69 -2.86
N ARG A 267 -0.68 -1.38 -1.97
CA ARG A 267 -1.23 -2.47 -1.16
C ARG A 267 -0.67 -2.45 0.24
N HIS A 268 -1.53 -2.58 1.25
CA HIS A 268 -1.18 -3.08 2.58
C HIS A 268 -1.31 -4.59 2.64
N GLN A 269 -0.48 -5.24 3.49
CA GLN A 269 -0.50 -6.68 3.68
C GLN A 269 -1.41 -7.02 4.87
N ASP A 270 -2.71 -6.80 4.71
CA ASP A 270 -3.71 -7.19 5.72
C ASP A 270 -5.03 -7.61 5.09
N ARG A 271 -5.90 -8.20 5.90
CA ARG A 271 -7.22 -8.67 5.51
C ARG A 271 -8.18 -8.65 6.70
N LYS A 272 -9.48 -8.52 6.42
CA LYS A 272 -10.52 -8.52 7.43
C LYS A 272 -10.43 -9.77 8.33
N ASP A 273 -10.52 -9.56 9.63
CA ASP A 273 -10.50 -10.56 10.69
C ASP A 273 -9.22 -11.43 10.77
N LYS A 274 -8.24 -11.17 9.89
CA LYS A 274 -6.93 -11.82 9.88
C LYS A 274 -5.78 -10.88 10.27
N GLY A 275 -6.00 -9.55 10.22
CA GLY A 275 -4.92 -8.59 10.31
C GLY A 275 -3.87 -8.88 9.23
N ASN A 276 -2.60 -8.82 9.59
CA ASN A 276 -1.48 -9.13 8.69
C ASN A 276 -1.09 -10.63 8.64
N ALA A 277 -1.74 -11.50 9.43
CA ALA A 277 -1.50 -12.95 9.43
C ALA A 277 -2.26 -13.64 8.29
N ILE A 278 -1.86 -13.35 7.07
CA ILE A 278 -2.51 -13.82 5.83
C ILE A 278 -1.75 -14.99 5.20
N SER A 279 -2.50 -15.84 4.47
CA SER A 279 -1.98 -17.06 3.86
C SER A 279 -1.48 -16.82 2.42
N LYS A 280 -0.88 -17.85 1.82
CA LYS A 280 -0.50 -17.82 0.39
C LYS A 280 -1.70 -17.63 -0.52
N GLU A 281 -2.81 -18.29 -0.21
CA GLU A 281 -4.07 -18.19 -0.96
C GLU A 281 -4.63 -16.76 -0.89
N ASP A 282 -4.47 -16.07 0.25
CA ASP A 282 -4.84 -14.66 0.39
C ASP A 282 -3.97 -13.76 -0.52
N HIS A 283 -2.68 -14.05 -0.62
CA HIS A 283 -1.78 -13.35 -1.54
C HIS A 283 -2.13 -13.59 -3.01
N GLU A 284 -2.49 -14.83 -3.37
CA GLU A 284 -2.90 -15.20 -4.74
C GLU A 284 -4.22 -14.53 -5.13
N GLU A 285 -5.20 -14.46 -4.22
CA GLU A 285 -6.45 -13.73 -4.44
C GLU A 285 -6.20 -12.23 -4.65
N ASP A 286 -5.36 -11.62 -3.83
CA ASP A 286 -4.96 -10.21 -3.99
C ASP A 286 -4.31 -9.99 -5.36
N MET A 287 -3.37 -10.85 -5.76
CA MET A 287 -2.73 -10.77 -7.07
C MET A 287 -3.72 -10.95 -8.22
N ALA A 288 -4.66 -11.88 -8.10
CA ALA A 288 -5.69 -12.09 -9.12
C ALA A 288 -6.55 -10.82 -9.34
N LEU A 289 -6.93 -10.12 -8.26
CA LEU A 289 -7.68 -8.87 -8.34
C LEU A 289 -6.84 -7.72 -8.95
N ILE A 290 -5.54 -7.67 -8.63
CA ILE A 290 -4.59 -6.71 -9.22
C ILE A 290 -4.41 -6.96 -10.71
N MET A 291 -4.34 -8.21 -11.11
CA MET A 291 -4.27 -8.60 -12.53
C MET A 291 -5.57 -8.29 -13.26
N GLU A 292 -6.72 -8.51 -12.63
CA GLU A 292 -8.04 -8.24 -13.21
C GLU A 292 -8.27 -6.74 -13.47
N VAL A 293 -7.90 -5.87 -12.53
CA VAL A 293 -8.03 -4.41 -12.73
C VAL A 293 -7.13 -3.89 -13.85
N GLY A 294 -6.12 -4.67 -14.23
CA GLY A 294 -5.18 -4.34 -15.31
C GLY A 294 -3.94 -3.58 -14.87
N ALA A 295 -3.68 -3.44 -13.57
CA ALA A 295 -2.49 -2.78 -13.06
C ALA A 295 -1.21 -3.47 -13.57
N ASN A 296 -0.18 -2.68 -13.89
CA ASN A 296 1.13 -3.17 -14.30
C ASN A 296 2.26 -2.76 -13.33
N THR A 297 1.91 -2.04 -12.29
CA THR A 297 2.82 -1.66 -11.21
C THR A 297 2.12 -1.70 -9.87
N ILE A 298 2.88 -1.93 -8.81
CA ILE A 298 2.41 -1.91 -7.44
C ILE A 298 3.43 -1.24 -6.52
N ARG A 299 2.93 -0.39 -5.61
CA ARG A 299 3.69 0.08 -4.46
C ARG A 299 3.35 -0.77 -3.25
N LEU A 300 4.33 -1.49 -2.75
CA LEU A 300 4.18 -2.34 -1.57
C LEU A 300 4.39 -1.49 -0.31
N ALA A 301 3.32 -0.79 0.06
CA ALA A 301 3.33 0.17 1.14
C ALA A 301 3.10 -0.52 2.49
N HIS A 302 3.71 -0.05 3.55
CA HIS A 302 4.80 0.94 3.67
C HIS A 302 6.03 0.25 4.26
N TYR A 303 6.22 -1.04 3.96
CA TYR A 303 7.19 -1.95 4.57
C TYR A 303 7.50 -3.12 3.63
N GLN A 304 8.53 -3.88 3.93
CA GLN A 304 8.84 -5.11 3.21
C GLN A 304 7.66 -6.10 3.32
N HIS A 305 7.08 -6.47 2.19
CA HIS A 305 6.02 -7.47 2.11
C HIS A 305 6.57 -8.90 2.19
N ASP A 306 5.67 -9.89 2.22
CA ASP A 306 6.05 -11.30 2.19
C ASP A 306 6.81 -11.63 0.91
N GLN A 307 7.85 -12.48 1.02
CA GLN A 307 8.68 -12.92 -0.12
C GLN A 307 7.86 -13.58 -1.22
N TYR A 308 6.80 -14.29 -0.83
CA TYR A 308 5.91 -14.91 -1.79
C TYR A 308 5.17 -13.89 -2.67
N PHE A 309 4.86 -12.71 -2.13
CA PHE A 309 4.21 -11.68 -2.92
C PHE A 309 5.14 -11.03 -3.96
N TYR A 310 6.42 -10.84 -3.64
CA TYR A 310 7.43 -10.43 -4.65
C TYR A 310 7.56 -11.47 -5.77
N HIS A 311 7.59 -12.75 -5.41
CA HIS A 311 7.60 -13.84 -6.39
C HIS A 311 6.35 -13.81 -7.30
N LEU A 312 5.16 -13.55 -6.75
CA LEU A 312 3.94 -13.35 -7.55
C LEU A 312 4.06 -12.15 -8.49
N CYS A 313 4.69 -11.04 -8.05
CA CYS A 313 4.95 -9.89 -8.91
C CYS A 313 5.88 -10.23 -10.08
N ASP A 314 6.95 -10.98 -9.83
CA ASP A 314 7.87 -11.44 -10.88
C ASP A 314 7.17 -12.28 -11.93
N LYS A 315 6.38 -13.27 -11.49
CA LYS A 315 5.65 -14.22 -12.35
C LYS A 315 4.54 -13.58 -13.17
N ASN A 316 3.93 -12.53 -12.66
CA ASN A 316 2.83 -11.82 -13.31
C ASN A 316 3.29 -10.54 -14.05
N GLY A 317 4.59 -10.23 -14.00
CA GLY A 317 5.14 -9.09 -14.69
C GLY A 317 4.73 -7.72 -14.12
N ILE A 318 4.48 -7.66 -12.81
CA ILE A 318 4.11 -6.44 -12.10
C ILE A 318 5.37 -5.72 -11.62
N VAL A 319 5.56 -4.47 -12.07
CA VAL A 319 6.69 -3.63 -11.63
C VAL A 319 6.46 -3.17 -10.20
N VAL A 320 7.49 -3.27 -9.35
CA VAL A 320 7.39 -3.06 -7.90
C VAL A 320 8.18 -1.85 -7.43
N TRP A 321 7.55 -1.05 -6.58
CA TRP A 321 8.18 -0.14 -5.65
C TRP A 321 8.20 -0.81 -4.27
N ALA A 322 9.40 -1.13 -3.75
CA ALA A 322 9.61 -1.70 -2.43
C ALA A 322 10.20 -0.65 -1.49
N GLU A 323 9.71 -0.59 -0.23
CA GLU A 323 10.11 0.45 0.73
C GLU A 323 10.27 -0.06 2.15
N ILE A 324 10.99 0.69 2.98
CA ILE A 324 11.10 0.50 4.42
C ILE A 324 10.05 1.34 5.17
N PRO A 325 9.66 0.96 6.40
CA PRO A 325 8.62 1.65 7.16
C PRO A 325 9.09 2.96 7.82
N TYR A 326 9.99 3.70 7.18
CA TYR A 326 10.41 5.04 7.60
C TYR A 326 9.35 6.05 7.21
N ILE A 327 8.37 6.26 8.10
CA ILE A 327 7.11 6.93 7.80
C ILE A 327 6.73 7.99 8.83
N SER A 328 6.07 9.05 8.36
CA SER A 328 5.39 10.13 9.06
C SER A 328 6.28 10.98 9.96
N GLN A 329 7.02 10.41 10.89
CA GLN A 329 7.82 11.12 11.87
C GLN A 329 9.25 10.62 11.93
N HIS A 330 10.22 11.54 11.82
CA HIS A 330 11.61 11.23 12.09
C HIS A 330 11.85 11.05 13.59
N MET A 331 12.53 9.93 13.94
CA MET A 331 12.97 9.63 15.31
C MET A 331 14.50 9.66 15.35
N SER A 332 15.10 10.53 16.15
CA SER A 332 16.56 10.67 16.23
C SER A 332 17.28 9.39 16.67
N GLN A 333 16.62 8.52 17.45
CA GLN A 333 17.14 7.21 17.86
C GLN A 333 16.88 6.09 16.83
N GLY A 334 16.12 6.38 15.77
CA GLY A 334 15.67 5.37 14.78
C GLY A 334 16.59 5.17 13.57
N ARG A 335 17.69 5.92 13.44
CA ARG A 335 18.59 5.87 12.30
C ARG A 335 19.14 4.46 12.02
N GLU A 336 19.73 3.83 13.04
CA GLU A 336 20.31 2.49 12.91
C GLU A 336 19.26 1.46 12.47
N ASN A 337 18.01 1.61 12.93
CA ASN A 337 16.92 0.74 12.53
C ASN A 337 16.53 0.95 11.06
N THR A 338 16.50 2.20 10.55
CA THR A 338 16.23 2.44 9.12
C THR A 338 17.31 1.87 8.23
N ILE A 339 18.60 1.99 8.65
CA ILE A 339 19.75 1.42 7.95
C ILE A 339 19.67 -0.11 7.93
N SER A 340 19.37 -0.74 9.09
CA SER A 340 19.23 -2.20 9.20
C SER A 340 18.11 -2.71 8.30
N GLN A 341 16.91 -2.12 8.38
CA GLN A 341 15.77 -2.52 7.56
C GLN A 341 16.03 -2.34 6.05
N MET A 342 16.73 -1.28 5.65
CA MET A 342 17.11 -1.09 4.23
C MET A 342 18.11 -2.14 3.75
N LYS A 343 19.10 -2.47 4.57
CA LYS A 343 20.05 -3.56 4.25
C LYS A 343 19.35 -4.90 4.07
N GLU A 344 18.44 -5.23 4.97
CA GLU A 344 17.63 -6.45 4.90
C GLU A 344 16.72 -6.46 3.68
N LEU A 345 16.01 -5.36 3.41
CA LEU A 345 15.15 -5.23 2.24
C LEU A 345 15.92 -5.50 0.94
N ILE A 346 17.07 -4.86 0.75
CA ILE A 346 17.89 -5.01 -0.45
C ILE A 346 18.46 -6.42 -0.54
N THR A 347 19.07 -6.94 0.52
CA THR A 347 19.71 -8.25 0.52
C THR A 347 18.71 -9.37 0.20
N GLN A 348 17.53 -9.32 0.79
CA GLN A 348 16.52 -10.36 0.64
C GLN A 348 15.79 -10.31 -0.71
N ASN A 349 15.75 -9.13 -1.34
CA ASN A 349 14.94 -8.92 -2.54
C ASN A 349 15.76 -8.56 -3.79
N TYR A 350 17.07 -8.66 -3.73
CA TYR A 350 17.96 -8.25 -4.83
C TYR A 350 17.67 -8.98 -6.15
N ASN A 351 17.31 -10.25 -6.11
CA ASN A 351 17.14 -11.08 -7.30
C ASN A 351 15.80 -10.84 -8.04
N HIS A 352 14.82 -10.16 -7.42
CA HIS A 352 13.50 -9.93 -8.02
C HIS A 352 13.58 -8.94 -9.19
N PRO A 353 13.30 -9.36 -10.44
CA PRO A 353 13.33 -8.47 -11.61
C PRO A 353 12.20 -7.42 -11.56
N SER A 354 11.11 -7.68 -10.87
CA SER A 354 9.99 -6.76 -10.73
C SER A 354 10.36 -5.47 -10.01
N ILE A 355 11.28 -5.49 -9.04
CA ILE A 355 11.64 -4.29 -8.27
C ILE A 355 12.50 -3.35 -9.11
N VAL A 356 12.10 -2.07 -9.16
CA VAL A 356 12.82 -1.02 -9.91
C VAL A 356 13.26 0.15 -9.06
N VAL A 357 12.63 0.37 -7.90
CA VAL A 357 13.02 1.43 -6.96
C VAL A 357 13.00 0.94 -5.52
N TRP A 358 13.95 1.46 -4.73
CA TRP A 358 13.99 1.36 -3.27
C TRP A 358 13.41 2.63 -2.67
N GLY A 359 12.32 2.51 -1.91
CA GLY A 359 11.65 3.60 -1.22
C GLY A 359 12.36 3.93 0.09
N LEU A 360 12.87 5.17 0.19
CA LEU A 360 13.60 5.64 1.37
C LEU A 360 12.68 6.01 2.52
N SER A 361 11.54 6.66 2.23
CA SER A 361 10.57 7.11 3.24
C SER A 361 9.21 7.44 2.65
N ASN A 362 8.20 7.53 3.55
CA ASN A 362 6.87 8.03 3.26
C ASN A 362 6.48 9.16 4.21
N GLU A 363 6.08 10.33 3.66
CA GLU A 363 5.48 11.46 4.40
C GLU A 363 6.28 11.92 5.64
N ILE A 364 7.56 11.65 5.70
CA ILE A 364 8.42 11.87 6.86
C ILE A 364 8.54 13.37 7.24
N THR A 365 8.08 14.25 6.38
CA THR A 365 8.11 15.70 6.56
C THR A 365 6.92 16.27 7.34
N MET A 366 6.06 15.42 7.92
CA MET A 366 4.92 15.88 8.74
C MET A 366 5.35 16.77 9.91
N GLY A 367 6.56 16.57 10.45
CA GLY A 367 7.13 17.43 11.49
C GLY A 367 7.83 18.67 10.93
N ASN A 368 9.10 18.51 10.56
CA ASN A 368 9.96 19.58 10.05
C ASN A 368 10.70 19.13 8.80
N PRO A 369 10.34 19.65 7.59
CA PRO A 369 11.00 19.26 6.34
C PRO A 369 12.48 19.68 6.25
N LYS A 370 12.95 20.53 7.17
CA LYS A 370 14.32 21.03 7.26
C LYS A 370 15.10 20.46 8.44
N ASP A 371 14.63 19.38 9.04
CA ASP A 371 15.35 18.71 10.12
C ASP A 371 16.69 18.16 9.62
N PRO A 372 17.85 18.67 10.13
CA PRO A 372 19.16 18.26 9.63
C PRO A 372 19.46 16.76 9.84
N ASP A 373 18.96 16.19 10.93
CA ASP A 373 19.17 14.76 11.25
C ASP A 373 18.38 13.86 10.29
N MET A 374 17.15 14.26 9.99
CA MET A 374 16.30 13.61 8.98
C MET A 374 16.93 13.68 7.58
N LEU A 375 17.40 14.86 7.17
CA LEU A 375 18.04 15.06 5.86
C LEU A 375 19.32 14.21 5.73
N GLU A 376 20.12 14.16 6.78
CA GLU A 376 21.33 13.33 6.80
C GLU A 376 20.99 11.84 6.74
N ASN A 377 19.96 11.39 7.45
CA ASN A 377 19.51 10.01 7.36
C ASN A 377 19.07 9.62 5.93
N HIS A 378 18.40 10.53 5.22
CA HIS A 378 18.03 10.30 3.81
C HIS A 378 19.23 10.18 2.89
N ARG A 379 20.28 11.01 3.08
CA ARG A 379 21.52 10.89 2.30
C ARG A 379 22.20 9.56 2.57
N ILE A 380 22.32 9.17 3.84
CA ILE A 380 22.89 7.88 4.24
C ILE A 380 22.13 6.72 3.60
N LEU A 381 20.80 6.73 3.63
CA LEU A 381 19.98 5.68 3.03
C LEU A 381 20.12 5.66 1.50
N ASN A 382 20.15 6.81 0.85
CA ASN A 382 20.37 6.92 -0.59
C ASN A 382 21.73 6.33 -1.01
N ASP A 383 22.80 6.71 -0.32
CA ASP A 383 24.16 6.22 -0.59
C ASP A 383 24.29 4.73 -0.29
N LEU A 384 23.62 4.25 0.77
CA LEU A 384 23.56 2.84 1.11
C LEU A 384 22.91 2.02 -0.02
N CYS A 385 21.77 2.47 -0.54
CA CYS A 385 21.09 1.79 -1.65
C CYS A 385 22.02 1.66 -2.87
N HIS A 386 22.69 2.73 -3.28
CA HIS A 386 23.62 2.71 -4.42
C HIS A 386 24.90 1.90 -4.17
N THR A 387 25.32 1.78 -2.91
CA THR A 387 26.45 0.93 -2.52
C THR A 387 26.10 -0.55 -2.64
N MET A 388 24.90 -0.93 -2.19
CA MET A 388 24.46 -2.33 -2.18
C MET A 388 23.87 -2.79 -3.53
N ASP A 389 23.27 -1.87 -4.27
CA ASP A 389 22.60 -2.16 -5.54
C ASP A 389 22.79 -1.02 -6.55
N LYS A 390 23.57 -1.28 -7.58
CA LYS A 390 23.82 -0.34 -8.67
C LYS A 390 22.82 -0.44 -9.82
N THR A 391 21.84 -1.34 -9.71
CA THR A 391 20.90 -1.65 -10.79
C THR A 391 19.55 -0.98 -10.63
N ARG A 392 19.23 -0.47 -9.45
CA ARG A 392 17.94 0.16 -9.11
C ARG A 392 18.12 1.59 -8.65
N LEU A 393 17.05 2.36 -8.79
CA LEU A 393 16.98 3.75 -8.37
C LEU A 393 16.38 3.87 -6.97
N THR A 394 16.53 5.04 -6.37
CA THR A 394 15.90 5.40 -5.10
C THR A 394 14.73 6.36 -5.32
N THR A 395 13.74 6.30 -4.42
CA THR A 395 12.59 7.21 -4.41
C THR A 395 12.13 7.53 -3.01
N SER A 396 11.35 8.61 -2.86
CA SER A 396 10.66 8.95 -1.62
C SER A 396 9.26 9.45 -1.93
N ALA A 397 8.30 9.17 -1.06
CA ALA A 397 6.94 9.65 -1.17
C ALA A 397 6.74 10.90 -0.29
N MET A 398 6.53 12.06 -0.93
CA MET A 398 6.38 13.34 -0.26
C MET A 398 4.91 13.67 0.01
N LEU A 399 4.64 14.32 1.15
CA LEU A 399 3.33 14.94 1.39
C LEU A 399 3.03 16.05 0.37
N THR A 400 1.76 16.21 -0.01
CA THR A 400 1.29 17.32 -0.86
C THR A 400 1.77 18.70 -0.38
N VAL A 401 1.87 18.88 0.95
CA VAL A 401 2.28 20.16 1.56
C VAL A 401 3.79 20.34 1.66
N CYS A 402 4.59 19.33 1.35
CA CYS A 402 6.04 19.48 1.28
C CYS A 402 6.39 20.34 0.07
N GLY A 403 7.04 21.47 0.32
CA GLY A 403 7.42 22.41 -0.74
C GLY A 403 8.34 21.75 -1.77
N ILE A 404 8.08 21.99 -3.05
CA ILE A 404 8.86 21.41 -4.15
C ILE A 404 10.33 21.86 -4.20
N ASP A 405 10.68 22.89 -3.44
CA ASP A 405 12.04 23.42 -3.30
C ASP A 405 12.78 22.89 -2.07
N GLU A 406 12.12 22.08 -1.22
CA GLU A 406 12.76 21.52 -0.04
C GLU A 406 13.84 20.51 -0.42
N GLU A 407 14.95 20.51 0.30
CA GLU A 407 16.13 19.71 0.00
C GLU A 407 15.81 18.21 -0.10
N ILE A 408 14.94 17.72 0.76
CA ILE A 408 14.54 16.29 0.80
C ILE A 408 13.95 15.81 -0.53
N VAL A 409 13.27 16.68 -1.28
CA VAL A 409 12.67 16.38 -2.59
C VAL A 409 13.71 16.00 -3.64
N HIS A 410 14.97 16.42 -3.43
CA HIS A 410 16.05 16.28 -4.39
C HIS A 410 17.12 15.25 -4.02
N ILE A 411 17.01 14.59 -2.85
CA ILE A 411 18.00 13.60 -2.39
C ILE A 411 17.90 12.29 -3.20
N SER A 412 16.72 11.69 -3.30
CA SER A 412 16.52 10.44 -4.07
C SER A 412 16.64 10.66 -5.58
N ASP A 413 16.89 9.60 -6.37
CA ASP A 413 17.03 9.70 -7.83
C ASP A 413 15.75 10.21 -8.49
N VAL A 414 14.62 9.67 -8.11
CA VAL A 414 13.29 10.09 -8.55
C VAL A 414 12.45 10.48 -7.35
N VAL A 415 11.40 11.27 -7.54
CA VAL A 415 10.52 11.69 -6.46
C VAL A 415 9.07 11.38 -6.80
N SER A 416 8.26 11.16 -5.78
CA SER A 416 6.81 11.02 -5.93
C SER A 416 6.09 11.76 -4.81
N TYR A 417 4.86 12.15 -5.09
CA TYR A 417 4.03 12.84 -4.12
C TYR A 417 2.74 12.07 -3.84
N ASN A 418 2.36 12.05 -2.57
CA ASN A 418 1.02 11.67 -2.12
C ASN A 418 0.12 12.87 -2.34
N HIS A 419 -0.84 12.77 -3.28
CA HIS A 419 -1.56 13.94 -3.77
C HIS A 419 -3.07 13.72 -3.72
N TYR A 420 -3.75 14.51 -2.87
CA TYR A 420 -5.16 14.29 -2.51
C TYR A 420 -6.07 15.50 -2.74
N PHE A 421 -5.77 16.34 -3.74
CA PHE A 421 -6.70 17.41 -4.11
C PHE A 421 -8.02 16.82 -4.63
N GLY A 422 -9.13 17.35 -4.12
CA GLY A 422 -10.45 16.82 -4.36
C GLY A 422 -10.93 15.87 -3.26
N TRP A 423 -10.06 15.49 -2.31
CA TRP A 423 -10.47 14.72 -1.14
C TRP A 423 -10.19 15.47 0.16
N TYR A 424 -8.94 15.62 0.58
CA TYR A 424 -8.61 16.35 1.80
C TYR A 424 -8.74 17.86 1.63
N GLY A 425 -8.50 18.41 0.46
CA GLY A 425 -8.65 19.83 0.15
C GLY A 425 -8.49 20.09 -1.34
N GLY A 426 -8.71 21.34 -1.77
CA GLY A 426 -8.67 21.69 -3.18
C GLY A 426 -9.77 21.05 -4.01
N GLU A 427 -9.62 21.09 -5.31
CA GLU A 427 -10.51 20.46 -6.28
C GLU A 427 -9.75 19.38 -7.05
N VAL A 428 -10.45 18.33 -7.47
CA VAL A 428 -9.82 17.21 -8.20
C VAL A 428 -9.12 17.68 -9.48
N SER A 429 -9.63 18.71 -10.14
CA SER A 429 -9.05 19.31 -11.35
C SER A 429 -7.67 19.97 -11.14
N MET A 430 -7.26 20.21 -9.89
CA MET A 430 -5.98 20.87 -9.57
C MET A 430 -4.80 19.90 -9.59
N ASN A 431 -5.03 18.58 -9.56
CA ASN A 431 -3.95 17.60 -9.50
C ASN A 431 -3.00 17.68 -10.69
N GLY A 432 -3.50 17.52 -11.90
CA GLY A 432 -2.69 17.58 -13.10
C GLY A 432 -1.85 18.86 -13.24
N PRO A 433 -2.47 20.05 -13.15
CA PRO A 433 -1.74 21.33 -13.21
C PRO A 433 -0.65 21.47 -12.15
N TRP A 434 -0.80 20.88 -10.97
CA TRP A 434 0.26 20.90 -9.96
C TRP A 434 1.51 20.12 -10.41
N PHE A 435 1.30 18.91 -10.97
CA PHE A 435 2.40 18.12 -11.54
C PHE A 435 3.05 18.80 -12.74
N ASP A 436 2.26 19.46 -13.60
CA ASP A 436 2.79 20.25 -14.72
C ASP A 436 3.68 21.41 -14.22
N ALA A 437 3.31 22.07 -13.13
CA ALA A 437 4.11 23.14 -12.55
C ALA A 437 5.43 22.62 -11.96
N PHE A 438 5.42 21.45 -11.29
CA PHE A 438 6.64 20.80 -10.81
C PHE A 438 7.57 20.46 -11.98
N HIS A 439 7.06 19.73 -12.97
CA HIS A 439 7.83 19.30 -14.15
C HIS A 439 8.42 20.49 -14.92
N LYS A 440 7.65 21.54 -15.09
CA LYS A 440 8.14 22.79 -15.71
C LYS A 440 9.30 23.42 -14.93
N LYS A 441 9.26 23.37 -13.60
CA LYS A 441 10.31 23.97 -12.74
C LYS A 441 11.55 23.09 -12.68
N TYR A 442 11.38 21.78 -12.64
CA TYR A 442 12.44 20.77 -12.51
C TYR A 442 12.39 19.75 -13.66
N PRO A 443 12.65 20.17 -14.91
CA PRO A 443 12.43 19.32 -16.09
C PRO A 443 13.32 18.08 -16.14
N ASN A 444 14.44 18.07 -15.39
CA ASN A 444 15.36 16.94 -15.34
C ASN A 444 15.12 16.02 -14.13
N LYS A 445 14.17 16.34 -13.24
CA LYS A 445 13.83 15.51 -12.08
C LYS A 445 12.58 14.69 -12.39
N PRO A 446 12.70 13.34 -12.55
CA PRO A 446 11.53 12.51 -12.75
C PRO A 446 10.58 12.59 -11.55
N ILE A 447 9.30 12.77 -11.85
CA ILE A 447 8.24 12.86 -10.83
C ILE A 447 7.15 11.85 -11.11
N GLY A 448 6.58 11.28 -10.03
CA GLY A 448 5.43 10.39 -10.05
C GLY A 448 4.40 10.75 -8.99
N CYS A 449 3.26 10.05 -9.01
CA CYS A 449 2.26 10.12 -7.96
C CYS A 449 2.24 8.81 -7.18
N SER A 450 2.71 8.85 -5.93
CA SER A 450 2.82 7.68 -5.07
C SER A 450 1.50 7.27 -4.43
N GLU A 451 0.62 8.26 -4.20
CA GLU A 451 -0.71 8.01 -3.66
C GLU A 451 -1.70 9.05 -4.17
N TYR A 452 -2.88 8.59 -4.54
CA TYR A 452 -4.08 9.39 -4.77
C TYR A 452 -5.32 8.52 -4.62
N GLY A 453 -6.38 9.09 -4.05
CA GLY A 453 -7.61 8.35 -3.80
C GLY A 453 -8.57 9.11 -2.90
N CYS A 454 -9.77 8.60 -2.75
CA CYS A 454 -10.75 9.06 -1.78
C CYS A 454 -11.54 7.89 -1.22
N GLU A 455 -12.13 8.09 -0.06
CA GLU A 455 -12.82 7.01 0.64
C GLU A 455 -14.22 6.79 0.10
N ALA A 456 -14.66 5.54 0.09
CA ALA A 456 -16.03 5.14 -0.18
C ALA A 456 -16.42 3.94 0.66
N LEU A 457 -17.58 4.08 1.30
CA LEU A 457 -18.27 2.99 1.94
C LEU A 457 -19.22 2.36 0.94
N ASN A 458 -19.09 1.07 0.69
CA ASN A 458 -19.85 0.38 -0.36
C ASN A 458 -21.38 0.32 -0.13
N TRP A 459 -21.83 0.59 1.10
CA TRP A 459 -23.25 0.70 1.45
C TRP A 459 -23.77 2.14 1.46
N HIS A 460 -22.89 3.12 1.34
CA HIS A 460 -23.20 4.55 1.35
C HIS A 460 -23.35 5.05 -0.09
N THR A 461 -24.50 5.56 -0.47
CA THR A 461 -24.81 5.97 -1.84
C THR A 461 -25.51 7.32 -1.90
N SER A 462 -25.24 8.11 -2.97
CA SER A 462 -25.84 9.43 -3.16
C SER A 462 -25.50 10.03 -4.53
N ARG A 463 -25.91 11.27 -4.74
CA ARG A 463 -25.34 12.15 -5.76
C ARG A 463 -23.95 12.59 -5.31
N PRO A 464 -22.91 12.54 -6.18
CA PRO A 464 -21.54 12.74 -5.75
C PRO A 464 -21.25 14.16 -5.24
N MET A 465 -20.69 14.26 -4.04
CA MET A 465 -20.18 15.50 -3.44
C MET A 465 -18.86 15.24 -2.72
N GLN A 466 -17.91 16.17 -2.81
CA GLN A 466 -16.62 16.03 -2.15
C GLN A 466 -16.78 15.81 -0.64
N GLY A 467 -16.20 14.73 -0.13
CA GLY A 467 -16.19 14.39 1.29
C GLY A 467 -17.43 13.67 1.79
N ASP A 468 -18.28 13.15 0.92
CA ASP A 468 -19.53 12.46 1.28
C ASP A 468 -19.37 10.96 1.54
N TYR A 469 -18.18 10.39 1.36
CA TYR A 469 -17.87 8.97 1.52
C TYR A 469 -18.69 8.02 0.65
N THR A 470 -19.28 8.51 -0.44
CA THR A 470 -20.06 7.68 -1.34
C THR A 470 -19.20 7.02 -2.40
N GLU A 471 -19.66 5.88 -2.89
CA GLU A 471 -19.02 5.18 -4.01
C GLU A 471 -19.10 6.02 -5.30
N GLU A 472 -20.20 6.78 -5.47
CA GLU A 472 -20.37 7.67 -6.61
C GLU A 472 -19.32 8.80 -6.64
N TYR A 473 -18.96 9.37 -5.47
CA TYR A 473 -17.90 10.37 -5.44
C TYR A 473 -16.53 9.73 -5.69
N GLN A 474 -16.26 8.56 -5.15
CA GLN A 474 -15.02 7.83 -5.42
C GLN A 474 -14.86 7.55 -6.92
N ALA A 475 -15.94 7.07 -7.57
CA ALA A 475 -15.94 6.82 -9.01
C ALA A 475 -15.64 8.10 -9.81
N TYR A 476 -16.34 9.21 -9.51
CA TYR A 476 -16.10 10.51 -10.13
C TYR A 476 -14.66 11.01 -9.93
N TYR A 477 -14.16 10.91 -8.70
CA TYR A 477 -12.79 11.31 -8.38
C TYR A 477 -11.77 10.54 -9.24
N HIS A 478 -11.91 9.23 -9.30
CA HIS A 478 -10.99 8.39 -10.07
C HIS A 478 -11.14 8.56 -11.59
N GLU A 479 -12.36 8.80 -12.11
CA GLU A 479 -12.54 9.17 -13.52
C GLU A 479 -11.72 10.43 -13.89
N GLU A 480 -11.78 11.46 -13.05
CA GLU A 480 -11.04 12.71 -13.27
C GLU A 480 -9.51 12.52 -13.09
N MET A 481 -9.08 11.67 -12.16
CA MET A 481 -7.66 11.36 -11.97
C MET A 481 -7.10 10.57 -13.16
N ILE A 482 -7.83 9.58 -13.68
CA ILE A 482 -7.46 8.83 -14.88
C ILE A 482 -7.23 9.78 -16.05
N LYS A 483 -8.17 10.69 -16.35
CA LYS A 483 -8.04 11.67 -17.43
C LYS A 483 -6.81 12.55 -17.27
N GLN A 484 -6.57 13.04 -16.06
CA GLN A 484 -5.44 13.94 -15.79
C GLN A 484 -4.09 13.21 -15.83
N PHE A 485 -3.98 12.03 -15.21
CA PHE A 485 -2.69 11.37 -15.06
C PHE A 485 -2.30 10.53 -16.28
N PHE A 486 -3.24 9.88 -16.95
CA PHE A 486 -2.90 9.01 -18.08
C PHE A 486 -2.53 9.79 -19.33
N SER A 487 -2.90 11.06 -19.41
CA SER A 487 -2.45 11.98 -20.46
C SER A 487 -1.02 12.53 -20.26
N ARG A 488 -0.43 12.36 -19.05
CA ARG A 488 0.89 12.92 -18.68
C ARG A 488 1.97 11.84 -18.74
N LYS A 489 2.64 11.72 -19.87
CA LYS A 489 3.68 10.72 -20.11
C LYS A 489 4.87 10.84 -19.16
N TYR A 490 5.22 12.07 -18.75
CA TYR A 490 6.35 12.34 -17.85
C TYR A 490 6.17 11.78 -16.44
N LEU A 491 4.94 11.45 -15.99
CA LEU A 491 4.73 10.78 -14.72
C LEU A 491 5.29 9.37 -14.79
N TRP A 492 6.41 9.14 -14.11
CA TRP A 492 7.11 7.86 -14.18
C TRP A 492 6.27 6.69 -13.66
N ALA A 493 5.43 6.93 -12.65
CA ALA A 493 4.44 5.97 -12.15
C ALA A 493 3.28 6.70 -11.47
N THR A 494 2.12 6.05 -11.43
CA THR A 494 0.95 6.48 -10.66
C THR A 494 0.37 5.29 -9.91
N HIS A 495 0.19 5.44 -8.58
CA HIS A 495 -0.32 4.38 -7.71
C HIS A 495 -1.57 4.85 -6.97
N VAL A 496 -2.67 4.17 -7.21
CA VAL A 496 -3.93 4.41 -6.48
C VAL A 496 -3.73 4.05 -5.01
N TRP A 497 -4.18 4.89 -4.12
CA TRP A 497 -4.31 4.62 -2.71
C TRP A 497 -5.76 4.32 -2.37
N ASN A 498 -6.12 3.07 -2.27
CA ASN A 498 -5.38 1.83 -2.23
C ASN A 498 -6.09 0.79 -3.12
N MET A 499 -5.48 -0.38 -3.35
CA MET A 499 -6.17 -1.48 -4.01
C MET A 499 -7.29 -2.04 -3.14
N PHE A 500 -7.01 -2.18 -1.84
CA PHE A 500 -7.92 -2.73 -0.84
C PHE A 500 -8.16 -1.74 0.29
N ASP A 501 -9.35 -1.74 0.87
CA ASP A 501 -9.55 -1.19 2.19
C ASP A 501 -8.68 -1.95 3.18
N PHE A 502 -8.19 -1.32 4.23
CA PHE A 502 -7.25 -1.91 5.17
C PHE A 502 -7.46 -1.43 6.61
N GLY A 503 -6.94 -2.18 7.58
CA GLY A 503 -7.03 -1.87 9.00
C GLY A 503 -6.25 -0.62 9.39
N ALA A 504 -6.93 0.30 10.04
CA ALA A 504 -6.40 1.54 10.58
C ALA A 504 -7.17 1.89 11.84
N ASP A 505 -6.84 1.27 12.95
CA ASP A 505 -7.62 1.30 14.19
C ASP A 505 -7.86 2.71 14.74
N ALA A 506 -6.94 3.64 14.49
CA ALA A 506 -7.11 5.04 14.86
C ALA A 506 -8.16 5.81 14.04
N ARG A 507 -8.67 5.23 12.95
CA ARG A 507 -9.65 5.91 12.09
C ARG A 507 -11.07 5.81 12.62
N ALA A 508 -11.74 6.97 12.65
CA ALA A 508 -13.14 7.10 13.06
C ALA A 508 -13.91 7.98 12.06
N GLU A 509 -13.67 7.79 10.77
CA GLU A 509 -14.25 8.60 9.69
C GLU A 509 -15.33 7.83 8.92
N GLY A 510 -16.29 8.56 8.35
CA GLY A 510 -17.30 7.99 7.48
C GLY A 510 -18.37 7.14 8.20
N GLY A 511 -18.23 6.91 9.51
CA GLY A 511 -19.16 6.13 10.33
C GLY A 511 -18.89 4.64 10.40
N GLU A 512 -17.80 4.17 9.82
CA GLU A 512 -17.26 2.84 10.02
C GLU A 512 -15.81 2.99 10.49
N ASN A 513 -15.57 2.63 11.75
CA ASN A 513 -14.30 2.86 12.43
C ASN A 513 -13.30 1.74 12.17
N GLY A 514 -12.01 1.99 12.45
CA GLY A 514 -10.96 0.98 12.43
C GLY A 514 -10.42 0.65 11.04
N GLN A 515 -10.88 1.33 9.98
CA GLN A 515 -10.48 1.04 8.61
C GLN A 515 -10.24 2.30 7.78
N ASN A 516 -9.35 2.20 6.81
CA ASN A 516 -9.22 3.14 5.72
C ASN A 516 -10.00 2.61 4.51
N HIS A 517 -10.96 3.40 4.01
CA HIS A 517 -11.89 3.00 2.96
C HIS A 517 -11.53 3.52 1.56
N LYS A 518 -10.25 3.84 1.32
CA LYS A 518 -9.77 4.29 0.00
C LYS A 518 -9.55 3.15 -1.01
N GLY A 519 -9.77 1.90 -0.60
CA GLY A 519 -9.64 0.75 -1.48
C GLY A 519 -10.57 0.80 -2.69
N LEU A 520 -10.11 0.26 -3.81
CA LEU A 520 -10.96 -0.07 -4.96
C LEU A 520 -11.80 -1.32 -4.68
N VAL A 521 -11.38 -2.12 -3.70
CA VAL A 521 -12.03 -3.35 -3.24
C VAL A 521 -12.10 -3.33 -1.71
N THR A 522 -13.16 -3.87 -1.13
CA THR A 522 -13.33 -3.93 0.33
C THR A 522 -12.27 -4.80 1.02
N ILE A 523 -12.03 -4.57 2.32
CA ILE A 523 -11.00 -5.28 3.12
C ILE A 523 -11.19 -6.81 3.13
N ASP A 524 -12.42 -7.29 2.97
CA ASP A 524 -12.77 -8.72 2.88
C ASP A 524 -12.69 -9.30 1.46
N ARG A 525 -12.30 -8.49 0.46
CA ARG A 525 -12.17 -8.80 -0.97
C ARG A 525 -13.49 -9.17 -1.67
N LYS A 526 -14.63 -9.03 -1.01
CA LYS A 526 -15.93 -9.49 -1.54
C LYS A 526 -16.59 -8.50 -2.50
N TYR A 527 -16.27 -7.21 -2.36
CA TYR A 527 -16.94 -6.19 -3.15
C TYR A 527 -15.94 -5.30 -3.89
N LYS A 528 -16.04 -5.27 -5.22
CA LYS A 528 -15.33 -4.35 -6.11
C LYS A 528 -16.16 -3.09 -6.25
N LYS A 529 -15.61 -1.94 -5.83
CA LYS A 529 -16.30 -0.65 -5.93
C LYS A 529 -16.32 -0.16 -7.38
N ASP A 530 -17.19 0.77 -7.72
CA ASP A 530 -17.33 1.27 -9.10
C ASP A 530 -16.02 1.81 -9.69
N ALA A 531 -15.17 2.45 -8.88
CA ALA A 531 -13.85 2.91 -9.29
C ALA A 531 -12.92 1.79 -9.77
N PHE A 532 -13.06 0.56 -9.28
CA PHE A 532 -12.33 -0.61 -9.79
C PHE A 532 -12.60 -0.81 -11.29
N TYR A 533 -13.86 -0.72 -11.68
CA TYR A 533 -14.28 -0.91 -13.08
C TYR A 533 -13.89 0.26 -13.98
N ALA A 534 -13.79 1.48 -13.42
CA ALA A 534 -13.24 2.62 -14.16
C ALA A 534 -11.78 2.37 -14.56
N TYR A 535 -10.94 1.84 -13.65
CA TYR A 535 -9.56 1.44 -13.97
C TYR A 535 -9.52 0.22 -14.90
N LYS A 536 -10.35 -0.80 -14.67
CA LYS A 536 -10.43 -1.99 -15.53
C LYS A 536 -10.74 -1.60 -16.98
N ALA A 537 -11.57 -0.59 -17.21
CA ALA A 537 -11.91 -0.10 -18.54
C ALA A 537 -10.71 0.48 -19.29
N TRP A 538 -9.75 1.08 -18.59
CA TRP A 538 -8.54 1.68 -19.17
C TRP A 538 -7.34 0.73 -19.24
N LEU A 539 -7.22 -0.19 -18.30
CA LEU A 539 -5.99 -0.93 -18.07
C LEU A 539 -6.08 -2.40 -18.48
N SER A 540 -7.29 -2.98 -18.48
CA SER A 540 -7.49 -4.41 -18.77
C SER A 540 -7.78 -4.65 -20.25
N GLU A 541 -7.25 -5.77 -20.79
CA GLU A 541 -7.58 -6.26 -22.11
C GLU A 541 -8.86 -7.12 -22.11
N GLU A 542 -9.27 -7.61 -20.94
CA GLU A 542 -10.51 -8.38 -20.77
C GLU A 542 -11.72 -7.51 -21.10
N LYS A 543 -12.56 -7.96 -22.04
CA LYS A 543 -13.77 -7.26 -22.46
C LYS A 543 -14.88 -7.42 -21.43
N PHE A 544 -15.50 -6.31 -21.03
CA PHE A 544 -16.57 -6.33 -20.05
C PHE A 544 -17.51 -5.13 -20.19
N ILE A 545 -18.63 -5.19 -19.50
CA ILE A 545 -19.55 -4.07 -19.27
C ILE A 545 -19.87 -4.00 -17.78
N HIS A 546 -19.85 -2.82 -17.20
CA HIS A 546 -20.27 -2.57 -15.82
C HIS A 546 -21.10 -1.29 -15.73
N ILE A 547 -22.35 -1.42 -15.28
CA ILE A 547 -23.21 -0.29 -14.93
C ILE A 547 -22.86 0.15 -13.52
N ALA A 548 -22.45 1.40 -13.33
CA ALA A 548 -22.11 1.96 -12.03
C ALA A 548 -23.36 2.32 -11.21
N SER A 549 -23.18 2.56 -9.91
CA SER A 549 -24.23 3.00 -8.97
C SER A 549 -25.42 2.03 -8.84
N LYS A 550 -25.18 0.74 -8.94
CA LYS A 550 -26.22 -0.31 -8.87
C LYS A 550 -27.00 -0.31 -7.55
N ARG A 551 -26.38 0.15 -6.46
CA ARG A 551 -27.04 0.20 -5.13
C ARG A 551 -27.91 1.42 -4.95
N TYR A 552 -27.71 2.48 -5.73
CA TYR A 552 -28.57 3.66 -5.74
C TYR A 552 -29.81 3.40 -6.59
N VAL A 553 -30.71 2.54 -6.09
CA VAL A 553 -31.93 2.09 -6.77
C VAL A 553 -33.03 3.15 -6.68
N ASP A 554 -33.41 3.54 -5.46
CA ASP A 554 -34.47 4.53 -5.23
C ASP A 554 -33.94 5.96 -5.46
N ARG A 555 -34.42 6.61 -6.50
CA ARG A 555 -33.96 7.94 -6.93
C ARG A 555 -35.11 8.93 -7.01
N THR A 556 -34.84 10.13 -6.50
CA THR A 556 -35.88 11.19 -6.44
C THR A 556 -35.90 12.12 -7.66
N GLU A 557 -34.82 12.13 -8.45
CA GLU A 557 -34.71 12.94 -9.65
C GLU A 557 -35.58 12.39 -10.83
N ASP A 558 -36.09 13.27 -11.69
CA ASP A 558 -36.86 12.89 -12.88
C ASP A 558 -36.00 12.38 -14.04
N ILE A 559 -34.75 12.83 -14.08
CA ILE A 559 -33.70 12.36 -15.01
C ILE A 559 -32.50 11.99 -14.17
N THR A 560 -32.03 10.79 -14.33
CA THR A 560 -30.89 10.26 -13.57
C THR A 560 -29.71 9.99 -14.49
N ASN A 561 -28.47 10.18 -13.98
CA ASN A 561 -27.27 9.83 -14.68
C ASN A 561 -27.00 8.34 -14.49
N VAL A 562 -26.71 7.65 -15.58
CA VAL A 562 -26.24 6.27 -15.61
C VAL A 562 -24.89 6.24 -16.31
N THR A 563 -23.85 5.80 -15.60
CA THR A 563 -22.51 5.62 -16.14
C THR A 563 -22.27 4.13 -16.36
N VAL A 564 -21.71 3.79 -17.53
CA VAL A 564 -21.27 2.44 -17.85
C VAL A 564 -19.77 2.47 -18.12
N TYR A 565 -19.02 1.64 -17.41
CA TYR A 565 -17.59 1.44 -17.64
C TYR A 565 -17.38 0.24 -18.57
N SER A 566 -16.61 0.44 -19.62
CA SER A 566 -16.32 -0.63 -20.60
C SER A 566 -15.13 -0.27 -21.49
N ASN A 567 -14.36 -1.29 -21.90
CA ASN A 567 -13.33 -1.18 -22.93
C ASN A 567 -13.82 -1.65 -24.31
N LEU A 568 -15.13 -1.67 -24.51
CA LEU A 568 -15.79 -1.94 -25.79
C LEU A 568 -15.99 -0.63 -26.57
N PRO A 569 -16.11 -0.68 -27.92
CA PRO A 569 -16.12 0.56 -28.73
C PRO A 569 -17.41 1.36 -28.60
N GLU A 570 -18.52 0.72 -28.31
CA GLU A 570 -19.82 1.36 -28.11
C GLU A 570 -20.69 0.57 -27.13
N ILE A 571 -21.63 1.24 -26.51
CA ILE A 571 -22.62 0.61 -25.61
C ILE A 571 -24.02 1.06 -26.01
N THR A 572 -24.93 0.08 -26.19
CA THR A 572 -26.36 0.32 -26.34
C THR A 572 -27.06 0.10 -25.01
N LEU A 573 -27.81 1.10 -24.58
CA LEU A 573 -28.64 1.02 -23.37
C LEU A 573 -30.08 0.65 -23.76
N PHE A 574 -30.67 -0.29 -23.01
CA PHE A 574 -32.07 -0.66 -23.10
C PHE A 574 -32.75 -0.30 -21.78
N LEU A 575 -34.00 0.20 -21.87
CA LEU A 575 -34.83 0.49 -20.71
C LEU A 575 -36.09 -0.39 -20.83
N ASN A 576 -36.32 -1.25 -19.84
CA ASN A 576 -37.41 -2.22 -19.82
C ASN A 576 -37.53 -3.07 -21.09
N GLY A 577 -36.38 -3.41 -21.70
CA GLY A 577 -36.28 -4.19 -22.93
C GLY A 577 -36.39 -3.39 -24.23
N GLU A 578 -36.70 -2.10 -24.18
CA GLU A 578 -36.74 -1.22 -25.35
C GLU A 578 -35.40 -0.50 -25.54
N LYS A 579 -34.89 -0.45 -26.78
CA LYS A 579 -33.66 0.28 -27.11
C LYS A 579 -33.85 1.76 -26.79
N PHE A 580 -32.94 2.30 -25.94
CA PHE A 580 -32.96 3.70 -25.54
C PHE A 580 -31.96 4.53 -26.36
N GLU A 581 -30.67 4.27 -26.20
CA GLU A 581 -29.61 5.07 -26.83
C GLU A 581 -28.35 4.20 -27.04
N THR A 582 -27.59 4.49 -28.10
CA THR A 582 -26.25 3.92 -28.32
C THR A 582 -25.22 5.05 -28.23
N LYS A 583 -24.13 4.84 -27.47
CA LYS A 583 -23.03 5.80 -27.33
C LYS A 583 -21.68 5.15 -27.58
N THR A 584 -20.74 5.97 -28.02
CA THR A 584 -19.31 5.73 -28.02
C THR A 584 -18.66 6.61 -26.95
N ALA A 585 -17.53 6.21 -26.39
CA ALA A 585 -16.78 7.02 -25.45
C ALA A 585 -15.27 6.78 -25.63
N GLU A 586 -14.51 7.83 -25.88
CA GLU A 586 -13.04 7.79 -26.02
C GLU A 586 -12.35 7.53 -24.69
N ASP A 587 -13.00 7.93 -23.58
CA ASP A 587 -12.51 7.78 -22.20
C ASP A 587 -13.03 6.51 -21.52
N HIS A 588 -13.70 5.61 -22.25
CA HIS A 588 -14.29 4.37 -21.73
C HIS A 588 -15.41 4.57 -20.68
N PHE A 589 -15.92 5.80 -20.53
CA PHE A 589 -16.97 6.18 -19.58
C PHE A 589 -18.22 6.60 -20.33
N PHE A 590 -19.14 5.68 -20.55
CA PHE A 590 -20.37 5.90 -21.30
C PHE A 590 -21.43 6.50 -20.40
N LYS A 591 -21.76 7.78 -20.56
CA LYS A 591 -22.69 8.54 -19.69
C LYS A 591 -24.03 8.78 -20.37
N PHE A 592 -25.11 8.27 -19.78
CA PHE A 592 -26.47 8.38 -20.25
C PHE A 592 -27.30 9.21 -19.29
N GLN A 593 -28.25 9.97 -19.83
CA GLN A 593 -29.31 10.64 -19.07
C GLN A 593 -30.63 9.89 -19.24
N VAL A 594 -30.99 9.12 -18.23
CA VAL A 594 -32.13 8.19 -18.27
C VAL A 594 -33.35 8.81 -17.61
N PRO A 595 -34.52 8.83 -18.27
CA PRO A 595 -35.78 9.24 -17.63
C PRO A 595 -36.14 8.28 -16.50
N ASN A 596 -36.36 8.82 -15.30
CA ASN A 596 -36.69 8.06 -14.11
C ASN A 596 -38.21 8.12 -13.88
N LYS A 597 -38.95 7.10 -14.38
CA LYS A 597 -40.43 7.07 -14.40
C LYS A 597 -40.97 5.77 -13.77
N GLY A 598 -40.77 5.59 -12.47
CA GLY A 598 -41.12 4.35 -11.78
C GLY A 598 -39.97 3.31 -11.88
N ARG A 599 -40.33 2.02 -11.76
CA ARG A 599 -39.37 0.93 -11.84
C ARG A 599 -38.87 0.78 -13.27
N THR A 600 -37.57 0.94 -13.46
CA THR A 600 -36.91 0.82 -14.76
C THR A 600 -35.73 -0.16 -14.66
N ILE A 601 -35.76 -1.23 -15.47
CA ILE A 601 -34.66 -2.14 -15.67
C ILE A 601 -33.77 -1.55 -16.76
N ILE A 602 -32.51 -1.34 -16.42
CA ILE A 602 -31.48 -0.85 -17.33
C ILE A 602 -30.61 -2.02 -17.75
N GLU A 603 -30.43 -2.20 -19.06
CA GLU A 603 -29.51 -3.19 -19.61
C GLU A 603 -28.54 -2.52 -20.56
N ALA A 604 -27.23 -2.67 -20.32
CA ALA A 604 -26.16 -2.21 -21.18
C ALA A 604 -25.62 -3.38 -21.99
N VAL A 605 -25.51 -3.22 -23.31
CA VAL A 605 -25.25 -4.32 -24.24
C VAL A 605 -24.26 -3.93 -25.35
N TYR A 606 -23.35 -4.85 -25.68
CA TYR A 606 -22.57 -4.86 -26.92
C TYR A 606 -22.26 -6.33 -27.32
N GLY A 607 -22.83 -6.78 -28.42
CA GLY A 607 -22.74 -8.19 -28.84
C GLY A 607 -23.28 -9.13 -27.75
N ASP A 608 -22.42 -10.06 -27.31
CA ASP A 608 -22.74 -11.01 -26.24
C ASP A 608 -22.49 -10.48 -24.83
N TYR A 609 -21.82 -9.33 -24.70
CA TYR A 609 -21.52 -8.69 -23.41
C TYR A 609 -22.74 -7.91 -22.95
N ARG A 610 -23.09 -8.10 -21.68
CA ARG A 610 -24.22 -7.40 -21.06
C ARG A 610 -24.08 -7.24 -19.57
N ASP A 611 -24.67 -6.17 -19.05
CA ASP A 611 -24.84 -5.94 -17.62
C ASP A 611 -26.21 -5.31 -17.35
N LYS A 612 -26.76 -5.57 -16.17
CA LYS A 612 -28.08 -5.12 -15.76
C LYS A 612 -28.04 -4.36 -14.45
N SER A 613 -28.91 -3.37 -14.33
CA SER A 613 -29.19 -2.63 -13.12
C SER A 613 -30.68 -2.27 -13.08
N GLU A 614 -31.12 -1.79 -11.93
CA GLU A 614 -32.49 -1.34 -11.71
C GLU A 614 -32.50 0.02 -11.03
N ILE A 615 -33.39 0.90 -11.44
CA ILE A 615 -33.68 2.14 -10.77
C ILE A 615 -35.19 2.24 -10.52
N ASN A 616 -35.56 2.98 -9.47
CA ASN A 616 -36.95 3.18 -9.09
C ASN A 616 -37.21 4.65 -8.74
N LYS A 617 -38.19 5.28 -9.40
CA LYS A 617 -38.62 6.63 -9.07
C LYS A 617 -39.37 6.61 -7.76
N VAL A 618 -38.92 7.41 -6.80
CA VAL A 618 -39.60 7.64 -5.53
C VAL A 618 -39.80 9.14 -5.31
N ASP A 619 -40.90 9.51 -4.63
CA ASP A 619 -41.16 10.91 -4.29
C ASP A 619 -40.41 11.35 -3.04
N VAL A 620 -40.12 10.41 -2.16
CA VAL A 620 -39.42 10.64 -0.89
C VAL A 620 -38.12 9.89 -0.87
N PHE A 621 -37.06 10.57 -0.44
CA PHE A 621 -35.72 9.98 -0.33
C PHE A 621 -35.74 8.74 0.56
N ASN A 622 -35.04 7.68 0.12
CA ASN A 622 -34.90 6.45 0.87
C ASN A 622 -33.90 6.63 2.03
N GLU A 623 -34.42 6.76 3.24
CA GLU A 623 -33.64 6.99 4.45
C GLU A 623 -32.64 5.82 4.79
N SER A 624 -32.80 4.65 4.17
CA SER A 624 -31.85 3.55 4.36
C SER A 624 -30.47 3.83 3.75
N TYR A 625 -30.39 4.77 2.80
CA TYR A 625 -29.12 5.22 2.21
C TYR A 625 -28.33 6.15 3.12
N ARG A 626 -28.91 6.65 4.19
CA ARG A 626 -28.26 7.50 5.16
C ARG A 626 -27.59 6.68 6.25
N LEU A 627 -26.42 7.12 6.64
CA LEU A 627 -25.77 6.64 7.84
C LEU A 627 -26.60 7.00 9.07
N LYS A 628 -26.99 5.99 9.87
CA LYS A 628 -27.82 6.15 11.08
C LYS A 628 -27.02 6.23 12.37
N GLU A 629 -25.72 6.26 12.30
CA GLU A 629 -24.87 6.22 13.46
C GLU A 629 -24.90 7.50 14.31
N LYS A 630 -24.59 7.34 15.61
CA LYS A 630 -24.37 8.46 16.51
C LYS A 630 -23.05 9.14 16.15
N GLY A 631 -23.10 10.44 15.90
CA GLY A 631 -21.88 11.21 15.60
C GLY A 631 -22.10 12.33 14.60
N ALA A 632 -21.01 12.91 14.18
CA ALA A 632 -20.97 14.06 13.28
C ALA A 632 -20.94 13.71 11.79
N VAL A 633 -21.03 12.44 11.44
CA VAL A 633 -21.02 12.03 10.03
C VAL A 633 -22.29 12.48 9.35
N LEU A 634 -22.10 13.29 8.31
CA LEU A 634 -23.15 13.85 7.49
C LEU A 634 -22.84 13.56 6.02
N ASN A 635 -23.88 13.32 5.26
CA ASN A 635 -23.79 13.36 3.80
C ASN A 635 -24.66 14.51 3.25
N TRP A 636 -24.66 14.72 1.96
CA TRP A 636 -25.37 15.82 1.35
C TRP A 636 -26.90 15.80 1.62
N PHE A 637 -27.49 14.65 1.91
CA PHE A 637 -28.90 14.54 2.26
C PHE A 637 -29.25 15.18 3.62
N ASP A 638 -28.30 15.22 4.53
CA ASP A 638 -28.48 15.81 5.86
C ASP A 638 -28.34 17.33 5.84
N ILE A 639 -27.76 17.89 4.77
CA ILE A 639 -27.41 19.30 4.68
C ILE A 639 -28.44 20.05 3.83
N THR A 640 -29.19 20.96 4.46
CA THR A 640 -30.05 21.88 3.73
C THR A 640 -29.18 22.98 3.13
N GLU A 641 -29.17 23.09 1.81
CA GLU A 641 -28.47 24.14 1.09
C GLU A 641 -29.49 25.20 0.57
N ARG A 642 -29.08 26.45 0.62
CA ARG A 642 -29.78 27.57 0.05
C ARG A 642 -28.93 28.18 -1.05
N GLU A 643 -29.46 28.26 -2.26
CA GLU A 643 -28.73 28.82 -3.41
C GLU A 643 -28.22 30.25 -3.13
N GLY A 644 -26.93 30.47 -3.39
CA GLY A 644 -26.24 31.75 -3.12
C GLY A 644 -25.89 32.02 -1.65
N TYR A 645 -26.05 31.04 -0.76
CA TYR A 645 -25.72 31.16 0.65
C TYR A 645 -24.68 30.11 1.07
N CYS A 646 -23.89 30.41 2.13
CA CYS A 646 -22.97 29.46 2.69
C CYS A 646 -23.69 28.26 3.34
N SER A 647 -23.05 27.08 3.29
CA SER A 647 -23.46 25.83 3.96
C SER A 647 -22.27 25.15 4.59
N LEU A 648 -22.43 23.96 5.17
CA LEU A 648 -21.31 23.12 5.60
C LEU A 648 -20.45 22.62 4.43
N ASN A 649 -21.01 22.62 3.21
CA ASN A 649 -20.29 22.30 1.97
C ASN A 649 -19.57 23.49 1.35
N SER A 650 -19.70 24.69 1.92
CA SER A 650 -18.96 25.86 1.46
C SER A 650 -17.50 25.79 1.92
N LYS A 651 -16.57 26.27 1.07
CA LYS A 651 -15.17 26.39 1.43
C LYS A 651 -15.00 27.36 2.61
N ILE A 652 -14.07 27.05 3.49
CA ILE A 652 -13.74 27.92 4.63
C ILE A 652 -13.33 29.32 4.14
N SER A 653 -12.59 29.40 3.02
CA SER A 653 -12.23 30.67 2.38
C SER A 653 -13.43 31.54 2.07
N ASP A 654 -14.52 30.96 1.55
CA ASP A 654 -15.72 31.68 1.17
C ASP A 654 -16.47 32.18 2.41
N ILE A 655 -16.53 31.35 3.44
CA ILE A 655 -17.13 31.72 4.74
C ILE A 655 -16.30 32.84 5.40
N LEU A 656 -14.97 32.68 5.45
CA LEU A 656 -14.03 33.68 5.98
C LEU A 656 -14.00 34.97 5.15
N GLY A 657 -14.41 34.93 3.89
CA GLY A 657 -14.61 36.10 3.04
C GLY A 657 -15.69 37.06 3.56
N THR A 658 -16.52 36.62 4.51
CA THR A 658 -17.60 37.40 5.09
C THR A 658 -17.34 37.70 6.57
N MET A 659 -17.72 38.90 7.05
CA MET A 659 -17.53 39.28 8.46
C MET A 659 -18.33 38.40 9.42
N ARG A 660 -19.57 38.02 9.05
CA ARG A 660 -20.44 37.12 9.82
C ARG A 660 -19.88 35.72 9.90
N GLY A 661 -19.32 35.20 8.79
CA GLY A 661 -18.67 33.90 8.74
C GLY A 661 -17.43 33.83 9.66
N LYS A 662 -16.58 34.86 9.64
CA LYS A 662 -15.45 34.97 10.57
C LYS A 662 -15.87 34.86 12.02
N ILE A 663 -16.92 35.61 12.42
CA ILE A 663 -17.44 35.61 13.80
C ILE A 663 -17.95 34.22 14.18
N ILE A 664 -18.72 33.57 13.31
CA ILE A 664 -19.30 32.25 13.58
C ILE A 664 -18.19 31.20 13.76
N LEU A 665 -17.20 31.15 12.86
CA LEU A 665 -16.10 30.21 12.96
C LEU A 665 -15.20 30.47 14.17
N CYS A 666 -14.91 31.74 14.50
CA CYS A 666 -14.18 32.09 15.71
C CYS A 666 -14.89 31.62 16.98
N LEU A 667 -16.20 31.87 17.08
CA LEU A 667 -17.00 31.45 18.25
C LEU A 667 -17.04 29.91 18.37
N LEU A 668 -17.13 29.18 17.24
CA LEU A 668 -17.11 27.74 17.22
C LEU A 668 -15.78 27.19 17.75
N LEU A 669 -14.67 27.70 17.24
CA LEU A 669 -13.31 27.31 17.68
C LEU A 669 -13.11 27.63 19.16
N MET A 670 -13.47 28.83 19.61
CA MET A 670 -13.37 29.22 21.03
C MET A 670 -14.19 28.31 21.94
N LYS A 671 -15.37 27.85 21.50
CA LYS A 671 -16.21 26.92 22.26
C LYS A 671 -15.54 25.56 22.42
N LYS A 672 -14.94 25.03 21.33
CA LYS A 672 -14.35 23.69 21.30
C LYS A 672 -12.96 23.63 21.94
N THR A 673 -12.18 24.70 21.88
CA THR A 673 -10.83 24.73 22.51
C THR A 673 -10.84 25.09 24.00
N LYS A 674 -11.97 25.57 24.54
CA LYS A 674 -12.08 25.99 25.97
C LYS A 674 -11.87 24.86 26.98
N GLY A 675 -11.90 23.59 26.57
CA GLY A 675 -11.67 22.39 27.39
C GLY A 675 -10.31 21.72 27.23
N MET A 676 -9.51 22.15 26.26
CA MET A 676 -8.19 21.56 26.05
C MET A 676 -7.18 22.11 27.02
N LYS A 677 -6.86 21.36 28.09
CA LYS A 677 -5.74 21.65 28.99
C LYS A 677 -4.46 21.68 28.17
N LYS A 678 -3.66 22.76 28.36
CA LYS A 678 -2.30 22.91 27.83
C LYS A 678 -1.48 21.64 28.13
N LYS A 679 -1.34 20.76 27.16
CA LYS A 679 -0.29 19.75 27.13
C LYS A 679 0.72 20.14 26.06
N GLY A 680 1.92 20.52 26.52
CA GLY A 680 3.12 20.63 25.69
C GLY A 680 3.33 21.99 25.03
N GLU A 681 4.21 22.81 25.61
CA GLU A 681 4.92 23.87 24.89
C GLU A 681 5.89 23.21 23.90
N GLY A 682 5.47 23.11 22.66
CA GLY A 682 6.29 22.70 21.53
C GLY A 682 5.96 23.57 20.31
N ASN A 683 6.88 24.42 19.94
CA ASN A 683 7.04 25.16 18.69
C ASN A 683 5.77 25.65 17.95
N LYS A 684 5.29 26.80 18.33
CA LYS A 684 4.15 27.51 17.71
C LYS A 684 4.47 28.24 16.39
N SER A 685 5.63 28.10 15.77
CA SER A 685 6.02 29.06 14.72
C SER A 685 6.18 28.54 13.30
N SER A 686 6.05 27.22 13.02
CA SER A 686 6.34 26.70 11.68
C SER A 686 5.14 26.16 10.88
N MET A 687 3.96 26.02 11.46
CA MET A 687 2.81 25.40 10.79
C MET A 687 1.89 26.36 10.02
N VAL A 688 2.11 27.66 10.05
CA VAL A 688 1.21 28.63 9.40
C VAL A 688 1.96 29.39 8.32
N ASN A 689 2.27 28.72 7.22
CA ASN A 689 2.70 29.41 6.01
C ASN A 689 1.48 29.76 5.14
N LYS A 690 1.69 30.60 4.12
CA LYS A 690 0.63 31.08 3.23
C LYS A 690 -0.05 29.93 2.46
N ASP A 691 0.69 28.88 2.16
CA ASP A 691 0.21 27.72 1.38
C ASP A 691 -0.63 26.80 2.26
N THR A 692 -0.23 26.56 3.52
CA THR A 692 -1.04 25.82 4.52
C THR A 692 -2.36 26.53 4.79
N MET A 693 -2.36 27.87 4.89
CA MET A 693 -3.59 28.65 5.07
C MET A 693 -4.48 28.63 3.83
N ALA A 694 -3.89 28.64 2.63
CA ALA A 694 -4.64 28.50 1.39
C ALA A 694 -5.26 27.09 1.28
N MET A 695 -4.52 26.04 1.67
CA MET A 695 -5.01 24.68 1.74
C MET A 695 -6.18 24.56 2.73
N ILE A 696 -6.02 25.00 3.97
CA ILE A 696 -7.11 25.00 4.98
C ILE A 696 -8.34 25.78 4.47
N GLY A 697 -8.11 26.89 3.79
CA GLY A 697 -9.19 27.68 3.18
C GLY A 697 -9.97 26.94 2.09
N SER A 698 -9.37 25.94 1.43
CA SER A 698 -9.99 25.13 0.38
C SER A 698 -10.87 24.00 0.92
N PHE A 699 -10.74 23.64 2.21
CA PHE A 699 -11.60 22.63 2.83
C PHE A 699 -13.03 23.13 3.01
N THR A 700 -13.98 22.21 2.93
CA THR A 700 -15.33 22.47 3.43
C THR A 700 -15.39 22.31 4.94
N ILE A 701 -16.37 22.94 5.60
CA ILE A 701 -16.59 22.75 7.04
C ILE A 701 -16.86 21.26 7.34
N LEU A 702 -17.68 20.61 6.51
CA LEU A 702 -18.00 19.19 6.66
C LEU A 702 -16.74 18.33 6.67
N ARG A 703 -15.80 18.63 5.77
CA ARG A 703 -14.53 17.88 5.70
C ARG A 703 -13.61 18.16 6.89
N ILE A 704 -13.46 19.42 7.30
CA ILE A 704 -12.62 19.74 8.48
C ILE A 704 -13.15 19.07 9.74
N THR A 705 -14.46 18.99 9.93
CA THR A 705 -15.02 18.39 11.14
C THR A 705 -14.72 16.88 11.25
N SER A 706 -14.63 16.17 10.14
CA SER A 706 -14.16 14.77 10.15
C SER A 706 -12.66 14.62 10.45
N MET A 707 -11.85 15.57 10.00
CA MET A 707 -10.39 15.53 10.23
C MET A 707 -9.97 15.92 11.65
N VAL A 708 -10.66 16.90 12.28
CA VAL A 708 -10.28 17.37 13.62
C VAL A 708 -10.69 16.40 14.74
N SER A 709 -11.48 15.37 14.45
CA SER A 709 -11.74 14.27 15.38
C SER A 709 -10.44 13.54 15.75
N MET A 710 -9.50 13.39 14.81
CA MET A 710 -8.15 12.87 15.06
C MET A 710 -7.34 13.73 16.09
N LEU A 711 -7.71 14.99 16.27
CA LEU A 711 -7.11 15.89 17.26
C LEU A 711 -7.91 15.95 18.57
N GLY A 712 -8.86 15.03 18.76
CA GLY A 712 -9.75 14.98 19.93
C GLY A 712 -10.80 16.09 19.97
N ILE A 713 -11.14 16.69 18.83
CA ILE A 713 -12.19 17.71 18.70
C ILE A 713 -13.41 17.08 18.04
N GLU A 714 -14.39 16.71 18.83
CA GLU A 714 -15.62 16.09 18.34
C GLU A 714 -16.74 17.11 18.13
N PHE A 715 -17.52 16.88 17.07
CA PHE A 715 -18.75 17.60 16.76
C PHE A 715 -19.91 16.61 16.74
N THR A 716 -21.01 16.96 17.39
CA THR A 716 -22.25 16.19 17.24
C THR A 716 -22.98 16.59 15.95
N LYS A 717 -23.76 15.64 15.40
CA LYS A 717 -24.62 15.89 14.23
C LYS A 717 -25.53 17.11 14.45
N GLU A 718 -26.10 17.27 15.64
CA GLU A 718 -26.93 18.41 16.01
C GLU A 718 -26.17 19.74 15.96
N GLU A 719 -24.93 19.77 16.49
CA GLU A 719 -24.07 20.96 16.45
C GLU A 719 -23.78 21.39 15.01
N LEU A 720 -23.49 20.43 14.12
CA LEU A 720 -23.22 20.70 12.71
C LEU A 720 -24.47 21.17 11.96
N LEU A 721 -25.62 20.55 12.17
CA LEU A 721 -26.88 21.00 11.55
C LEU A 721 -27.28 22.41 12.05
N ASN A 722 -27.03 22.71 13.32
CA ASN A 722 -27.24 24.06 13.87
C ASN A 722 -26.26 25.08 13.27
N LEU A 723 -25.00 24.68 13.03
CA LEU A 723 -24.02 25.50 12.30
C LEU A 723 -24.51 25.78 10.89
N ASN A 724 -24.98 24.74 10.18
CA ASN A 724 -25.50 24.87 8.82
C ASN A 724 -26.66 25.89 8.73
N LYS A 725 -27.60 25.82 9.66
CA LYS A 725 -28.70 26.82 9.75
C LYS A 725 -28.19 28.26 9.89
N LYS A 726 -27.08 28.48 10.59
CA LYS A 726 -26.44 29.81 10.72
C LYS A 726 -25.76 30.22 9.42
N LEU A 727 -25.05 29.29 8.77
CA LEU A 727 -24.34 29.53 7.51
C LEU A 727 -25.32 29.84 6.37
N ASN A 728 -26.47 29.19 6.31
CA ASN A 728 -27.53 29.45 5.34
C ASN A 728 -28.17 30.87 5.44
N ARG A 729 -27.72 31.68 6.38
CA ARG A 729 -28.08 33.12 6.49
C ARG A 729 -26.99 34.05 5.96
N ILE A 730 -25.89 33.53 5.46
CA ILE A 730 -24.74 34.27 4.96
C ILE A 730 -24.68 34.13 3.44
N LYS A 731 -24.88 35.24 2.72
CA LYS A 731 -24.72 35.23 1.26
C LYS A 731 -23.26 35.03 0.88
N ILE A 732 -23.02 34.17 -0.08
CA ILE A 732 -21.72 34.01 -0.70
C ILE A 732 -21.43 35.30 -1.47
N LYS A 733 -20.23 35.89 -1.27
CA LYS A 733 -19.80 37.00 -2.11
C LYS A 733 -19.38 36.43 -3.45
N THR A 734 -20.13 36.67 -4.49
CA THR A 734 -19.67 36.49 -5.87
C THR A 734 -18.46 37.40 -6.09
N LYS A 735 -17.32 36.80 -6.43
CA LYS A 735 -16.11 37.52 -6.85
C LYS A 735 -16.33 38.26 -8.15
#